data_a4b02e0c5ce40c9e515ef580cf7a9b0c
#
_entry.id   a4b02e0c5ce40c9e515ef580cf7a9b0c
#
_cell.length_a   1.000
_cell.length_b   1.000
_cell.length_c   1.000
_cell.angle_alpha   90.00
_cell.angle_beta   90.00
_cell.angle_gamma   90.00
#
_symmetry.space_group_name_H-M   'P 1'
#
loop_
_entity.id
_entity.type
_entity.pdbx_description
1 polymer ?
#
loop_
_entity_poly.entity_id
_entity_poly.type
_entity_poly.pdbx_seq_one_letter_code
_entity_poly.pdbx_strand_id
1 'polypeptide(L)'
;MRMPQSSLPPTCGLQMWIDFSGVESNGYRPIHFSIQAMPKVPSAANRTLKLELYFASGYSPQRSQTVVGYATLHAGATSVEAELLVPWFFQPRRWTLRTSEDGQVLKELSTPDQNVWTGNGWESEALPAILIIDADAPSPSQFSTQTLAQLTTTPVASKPLLPDLRHLPNILTPNPNSGAGINYGSTLNTDTLTLQLISTLPNVQLLPLTDLPRRWLDLTCFDMIFISAADLQTLVTQHPEAWQAIRDWLATGPTLCVYDMGLSVADLQKLESYLKLTPESAAPSQSTDHPGWLAPKTEDGYFDAVTALTSRNQNYGNPYLAVQDTAESGETPVAEPEVEPQPITPKRPPFLFRDVDLGRVVATENAEPFVRTRGGLPQLLNELPSGTWMWYQRHGVSTNRDNKGFWNWMVRGVGAAPVGTFLLLITLFVVVIGPVNYLLLRRYRRLNLLLVTVPLGAGLVTLALFSYALIADGLDVRVRVRGIVEMDQPNGRMVSWSRQSYYAGLAPSQGLSFPANAAVYPIYASTDERPQHQQVEWDEDGPDESGTLVYGDQHLVSGYLSSRSLAQYLVVTSGAAQGGLRIEEGTAGGNTLRVTNQWPVTLQQLSVWDSQGRCYLGTEVAAGGTVELQPSDTSTALTELNRLGFANPLQYPPGYDDYSFGSRGGRYYYSGYGDYNLPPPDVGTSILETRFSPGTSYHTGPDLERKRTYIATTTAAPGVPLGLDELREESSVYVIRGRW
;
A
#
# COMPACT_ATOMS: atom_id res chain seq x y z
N MET A 1 -8.55 -20.14 16.52
CA MET A 1 -8.99 -21.54 16.24
C MET A 1 -8.02 -22.53 16.85
N ARG A 2 -8.47 -23.59 17.56
CA ARG A 2 -7.58 -24.61 18.18
C ARG A 2 -7.49 -25.87 17.31
N MET A 3 -6.30 -26.44 17.20
CA MET A 3 -6.03 -27.70 16.48
C MET A 3 -5.11 -28.61 17.30
N PRO A 4 -5.38 -29.92 17.35
CA PRO A 4 -6.57 -30.56 16.79
C PRO A 4 -7.84 -30.15 17.52
N GLN A 5 -8.95 -30.23 16.83
CA GLN A 5 -10.27 -29.92 17.43
C GLN A 5 -10.75 -31.01 18.41
N SER A 6 -10.06 -32.15 18.42
CA SER A 6 -10.39 -33.27 19.33
C SER A 6 -9.93 -32.99 20.77
N SER A 7 -10.63 -33.55 21.75
CA SER A 7 -10.22 -33.49 23.16
C SER A 7 -9.11 -34.48 23.52
N LEU A 8 -8.75 -35.40 22.61
CA LEU A 8 -7.69 -36.39 22.82
C LEU A 8 -6.31 -35.76 22.57
N PRO A 9 -5.29 -36.20 23.29
CA PRO A 9 -3.93 -35.77 23.02
C PRO A 9 -3.55 -36.04 21.57
N PRO A 10 -2.92 -35.10 20.87
CA PRO A 10 -2.50 -35.27 19.48
C PRO A 10 -1.41 -36.32 19.33
N THR A 11 -1.52 -37.19 18.33
CA THR A 11 -0.50 -38.23 18.06
C THR A 11 0.81 -37.63 17.57
N CYS A 12 0.76 -36.47 16.92
CA CYS A 12 1.95 -35.70 16.53
C CYS A 12 2.67 -35.01 17.70
N GLY A 13 2.08 -35.02 18.91
CA GLY A 13 2.64 -34.41 20.10
C GLY A 13 2.66 -32.88 20.10
N LEU A 14 1.94 -32.25 19.20
CA LEU A 14 1.81 -30.78 19.09
C LEU A 14 0.35 -30.34 19.08
N GLN A 15 0.11 -29.19 19.67
CA GLN A 15 -1.17 -28.46 19.60
C GLN A 15 -0.92 -27.08 19.03
N MET A 16 -1.82 -26.57 18.20
CA MET A 16 -1.70 -25.29 17.56
C MET A 16 -2.97 -24.47 17.73
N TRP A 17 -2.80 -23.18 17.99
CA TRP A 17 -3.86 -22.17 17.91
C TRP A 17 -3.56 -21.24 16.74
N ILE A 18 -4.60 -20.87 16.00
CA ILE A 18 -4.50 -19.98 14.84
C ILE A 18 -5.43 -18.80 15.11
N ASP A 19 -4.90 -17.60 14.97
CA ASP A 19 -5.65 -16.35 15.06
C ASP A 19 -5.62 -15.62 13.72
N PHE A 20 -6.81 -15.29 13.20
CA PHE A 20 -7.07 -14.56 11.98
C PHE A 20 -7.56 -13.14 12.26
N SER A 21 -7.14 -12.53 13.35
CA SER A 21 -7.51 -11.14 13.64
C SER A 21 -7.00 -10.20 12.55
N GLY A 22 -7.73 -9.11 12.33
CA GLY A 22 -7.33 -8.09 11.35
C GLY A 22 -8.51 -7.49 10.60
N VAL A 23 -8.25 -6.43 9.84
CA VAL A 23 -9.25 -5.69 9.05
C VAL A 23 -9.34 -6.18 7.61
N GLU A 24 -10.50 -5.97 6.99
CA GLU A 24 -10.68 -6.21 5.55
C GLU A 24 -10.23 -4.99 4.76
N SER A 25 -8.96 -4.96 4.38
CA SER A 25 -8.36 -3.89 3.58
C SER A 25 -7.20 -4.43 2.75
N ASN A 26 -6.73 -3.63 1.80
CA ASN A 26 -5.55 -3.95 1.01
C ASN A 26 -4.30 -3.87 1.88
N GLY A 27 -3.46 -4.88 1.82
CA GLY A 27 -2.21 -4.90 2.57
C GLY A 27 -1.80 -6.30 2.99
N TYR A 28 -0.91 -6.37 3.95
CA TYR A 28 -0.44 -7.61 4.53
C TYR A 28 -1.16 -7.84 5.85
N ARG A 29 -1.73 -9.02 6.00
CA ARG A 29 -2.49 -9.40 7.19
C ARG A 29 -1.71 -10.45 7.97
N PRO A 30 -1.29 -10.18 9.22
CA PRO A 30 -0.63 -11.18 10.05
C PRO A 30 -1.63 -12.25 10.48
N ILE A 31 -1.20 -13.51 10.39
CA ILE A 31 -1.90 -14.65 10.96
C ILE A 31 -0.98 -15.26 11.99
N HIS A 32 -1.43 -15.29 13.24
CA HIS A 32 -0.63 -15.75 14.37
C HIS A 32 -0.86 -17.22 14.65
N PHE A 33 0.22 -17.94 14.90
CA PHE A 33 0.24 -19.35 15.24
C PHE A 33 0.93 -19.53 16.60
N SER A 34 0.21 -20.07 17.57
CA SER A 34 0.79 -20.51 18.86
C SER A 34 0.88 -22.02 18.86
N ILE A 35 2.06 -22.57 18.83
CA ILE A 35 2.34 -24.01 18.72
C ILE A 35 2.93 -24.49 20.04
N GLN A 36 2.32 -25.50 20.67
CA GLN A 36 2.74 -26.01 21.98
C GLN A 36 2.94 -27.53 21.94
N ALA A 37 3.98 -28.00 22.59
CA ALA A 37 4.19 -29.43 22.82
C ALA A 37 3.13 -30.03 23.76
N MET A 38 2.61 -31.19 23.43
CA MET A 38 1.60 -31.90 24.22
C MET A 38 2.01 -33.37 24.46
N PRO A 39 2.29 -33.81 25.69
CA PRO A 39 2.25 -33.04 26.95
C PRO A 39 3.26 -31.89 26.94
N LYS A 40 3.12 -30.89 27.82
CA LYS A 40 4.03 -29.73 27.94
C LYS A 40 5.43 -30.16 28.42
N VAL A 41 6.11 -30.95 27.60
CA VAL A 41 7.47 -31.43 27.83
C VAL A 41 8.38 -30.75 26.80
N PRO A 42 9.55 -30.24 27.18
CA PRO A 42 10.49 -29.65 26.25
C PRO A 42 10.79 -30.56 25.06
N SER A 43 10.82 -29.99 23.87
CA SER A 43 11.16 -30.74 22.66
C SER A 43 12.59 -31.29 22.75
N ALA A 44 12.80 -32.54 22.41
CA ALA A 44 14.12 -33.18 22.45
C ALA A 44 15.03 -32.75 21.29
N ALA A 45 14.45 -32.29 20.18
CA ALA A 45 15.14 -31.82 18.99
C ALA A 45 14.41 -30.60 18.40
N ASN A 46 15.05 -29.90 17.49
CA ASN A 46 14.40 -28.89 16.70
C ASN A 46 13.32 -29.52 15.81
N ARG A 47 12.14 -28.93 15.78
CA ARG A 47 11.02 -29.36 14.95
C ARG A 47 10.58 -28.21 14.09
N THR A 48 10.87 -28.26 12.79
CA THR A 48 10.48 -27.23 11.83
C THR A 48 9.19 -27.64 11.13
N LEU A 49 8.15 -26.85 11.31
CA LEU A 49 6.85 -27.02 10.68
C LEU A 49 6.76 -26.11 9.47
N LYS A 50 6.43 -26.67 8.33
CA LYS A 50 6.03 -25.90 7.15
C LYS A 50 4.52 -25.65 7.22
N LEU A 51 4.13 -24.39 7.17
CA LEU A 51 2.75 -23.91 7.23
C LEU A 51 2.34 -23.43 5.83
N GLU A 52 1.42 -24.12 5.19
CA GLU A 52 0.91 -23.79 3.85
C GLU A 52 -0.55 -23.37 3.97
N LEU A 53 -0.81 -22.06 3.89
CA LEU A 53 -2.16 -21.49 3.87
C LEU A 53 -2.63 -21.33 2.43
N TYR A 54 -3.67 -22.04 2.09
CA TYR A 54 -4.33 -21.97 0.80
C TYR A 54 -5.62 -21.18 0.91
N PHE A 55 -5.76 -20.12 0.11
CA PHE A 55 -6.94 -19.28 0.02
C PHE A 55 -7.60 -19.43 -1.35
N ALA A 56 -8.94 -19.50 -1.37
CA ALA A 56 -9.71 -19.59 -2.60
C ALA A 56 -10.80 -18.51 -2.66
N SER A 57 -11.01 -17.94 -3.84
CA SER A 57 -12.12 -17.02 -4.10
C SER A 57 -13.45 -17.78 -4.15
N GLY A 58 -14.51 -17.21 -3.56
CA GLY A 58 -15.83 -17.79 -3.58
C GLY A 58 -16.58 -17.66 -4.90
N TYR A 59 -16.25 -16.65 -5.70
CA TYR A 59 -16.95 -16.36 -6.97
C TYR A 59 -16.29 -16.98 -8.18
N SER A 60 -14.98 -17.21 -8.13
CA SER A 60 -14.23 -17.85 -9.18
C SER A 60 -13.43 -19.00 -8.58
N PRO A 61 -13.95 -20.24 -8.63
CA PRO A 61 -13.31 -21.38 -7.98
C PRO A 61 -11.92 -21.70 -8.49
N GLN A 62 -11.49 -21.01 -9.54
CA GLN A 62 -10.18 -21.20 -10.16
C GLN A 62 -9.11 -20.25 -9.61
N ARG A 63 -9.48 -19.22 -8.81
CA ARG A 63 -8.51 -18.28 -8.27
C ARG A 63 -8.13 -18.64 -6.85
N SER A 64 -6.85 -18.80 -6.66
CA SER A 64 -6.30 -19.21 -5.37
C SER A 64 -4.92 -18.60 -5.12
N GLN A 65 -4.60 -18.46 -3.84
CA GLN A 65 -3.30 -18.03 -3.38
C GLN A 65 -2.82 -19.01 -2.31
N THR A 66 -1.57 -19.42 -2.40
CA THR A 66 -0.89 -20.17 -1.35
C THR A 66 0.16 -19.27 -0.71
N VAL A 67 0.16 -19.21 0.61
CA VAL A 67 1.18 -18.53 1.40
C VAL A 67 1.88 -19.56 2.24
N VAL A 68 3.19 -19.62 2.14
CA VAL A 68 4.06 -20.60 2.80
C VAL A 68 4.96 -19.88 3.79
N GLY A 69 5.10 -20.45 4.97
CA GLY A 69 6.07 -20.01 5.98
C GLY A 69 6.47 -21.15 6.88
N TYR A 70 7.37 -20.88 7.80
CA TYR A 70 7.99 -21.89 8.65
C TYR A 70 7.89 -21.48 10.12
N ALA A 71 7.83 -22.49 11.00
CA ALA A 71 7.84 -22.28 12.44
C ALA A 71 8.70 -23.36 13.09
N THR A 72 9.79 -22.98 13.77
CA THR A 72 10.71 -23.92 14.40
C THR A 72 10.55 -23.94 15.92
N LEU A 73 10.06 -25.04 16.46
CA LEU A 73 10.08 -25.33 17.89
C LEU A 73 11.48 -25.85 18.25
N HIS A 74 12.30 -25.01 18.85
CA HIS A 74 13.68 -25.34 19.22
C HIS A 74 13.75 -26.41 20.30
N ALA A 75 14.84 -27.18 20.29
CA ALA A 75 15.15 -28.14 21.35
C ALA A 75 15.18 -27.45 22.73
N GLY A 76 14.50 -28.05 23.70
CA GLY A 76 14.35 -27.47 25.05
C GLY A 76 13.13 -26.52 25.19
N ALA A 77 12.51 -26.07 24.12
CA ALA A 77 11.31 -25.24 24.18
C ALA A 77 10.03 -26.09 24.32
N THR A 78 9.02 -25.53 24.97
CA THR A 78 7.68 -26.12 25.11
C THR A 78 6.66 -25.50 24.19
N SER A 79 6.97 -24.30 23.63
CA SER A 79 6.10 -23.58 22.70
C SER A 79 6.91 -22.68 21.78
N VAL A 80 6.31 -22.33 20.65
CA VAL A 80 6.78 -21.31 19.73
C VAL A 80 5.58 -20.51 19.25
N GLU A 81 5.78 -19.20 19.16
CA GLU A 81 4.87 -18.29 18.48
C GLU A 81 5.45 -18.00 17.11
N ALA A 82 4.64 -18.12 16.08
CA ALA A 82 5.00 -17.82 14.70
C ALA A 82 3.95 -16.90 14.07
N GLU A 83 4.40 -16.09 13.14
CA GLU A 83 3.55 -15.19 12.39
C GLU A 83 3.75 -15.43 10.90
N LEU A 84 2.66 -15.50 10.16
CA LEU A 84 2.69 -15.60 8.71
C LEU A 84 1.95 -14.42 8.10
N LEU A 85 2.66 -13.59 7.37
CA LEU A 85 2.05 -12.47 6.66
C LEU A 85 1.39 -12.94 5.38
N VAL A 86 0.10 -12.68 5.28
CA VAL A 86 -0.71 -13.01 4.10
C VAL A 86 -0.96 -11.73 3.31
N PRO A 87 -0.44 -11.64 2.08
CA PRO A 87 -0.81 -10.56 1.17
C PRO A 87 -2.31 -10.64 0.82
N TRP A 88 -3.10 -9.65 1.28
CA TRP A 88 -4.55 -9.66 1.14
C TRP A 88 -4.98 -8.89 -0.11
N PHE A 89 -4.67 -9.44 -1.31
CA PHE A 89 -4.88 -8.77 -2.60
C PHE A 89 -6.11 -9.24 -3.36
N PHE A 90 -6.83 -10.19 -2.83
CA PHE A 90 -8.14 -10.62 -3.29
C PHE A 90 -8.97 -10.98 -2.07
N GLN A 91 -10.29 -11.07 -2.23
CA GLN A 91 -11.18 -11.40 -1.13
C GLN A 91 -11.37 -12.92 -1.06
N PRO A 92 -10.59 -13.63 -0.24
CA PRO A 92 -10.75 -15.05 -0.10
C PRO A 92 -12.07 -15.34 0.64
N ARG A 93 -12.78 -16.37 0.20
CA ARG A 93 -13.97 -16.87 0.91
C ARG A 93 -13.71 -18.16 1.64
N ARG A 94 -12.71 -18.90 1.24
CA ARG A 94 -12.33 -20.16 1.84
C ARG A 94 -10.84 -20.23 2.07
N TRP A 95 -10.45 -20.94 3.12
CA TRP A 95 -9.06 -21.21 3.39
C TRP A 95 -8.87 -22.62 3.93
N THR A 96 -7.71 -23.19 3.70
CA THR A 96 -7.20 -24.44 4.24
C THR A 96 -5.80 -24.25 4.78
N LEU A 97 -5.46 -24.88 5.88
CA LEU A 97 -4.10 -25.00 6.36
C LEU A 97 -3.60 -26.43 6.16
N ARG A 98 -2.46 -26.57 5.53
CA ARG A 98 -1.69 -27.80 5.46
C ARG A 98 -0.41 -27.62 6.25
N THR A 99 -0.24 -28.40 7.31
CA THR A 99 0.98 -28.40 8.12
C THR A 99 1.76 -29.65 7.82
N SER A 100 3.08 -29.52 7.60
CA SER A 100 3.97 -30.65 7.38
C SER A 100 5.28 -30.49 8.16
N GLU A 101 5.89 -31.64 8.53
CA GLU A 101 7.18 -31.74 9.20
C GLU A 101 7.98 -32.79 8.44
N ASP A 102 9.24 -32.48 8.08
CA ASP A 102 10.11 -33.36 7.28
C ASP A 102 9.44 -33.91 6.00
N GLY A 103 8.59 -33.08 5.35
CA GLY A 103 7.85 -33.45 4.15
C GLY A 103 6.61 -34.32 4.41
N GLN A 104 6.34 -34.72 5.66
CA GLN A 104 5.15 -35.49 6.03
C GLN A 104 4.02 -34.60 6.53
N VAL A 105 2.82 -34.77 5.99
CA VAL A 105 1.64 -33.98 6.38
C VAL A 105 1.13 -34.39 7.75
N LEU A 106 1.06 -33.44 8.67
CA LEU A 106 0.46 -33.61 9.99
C LEU A 106 -1.05 -33.35 9.90
N LYS A 107 -1.82 -34.40 9.66
CA LYS A 107 -3.28 -34.31 9.46
C LYS A 107 -4.01 -33.68 10.65
N GLU A 108 -3.53 -33.88 11.87
CA GLU A 108 -4.12 -33.34 13.09
C GLU A 108 -3.94 -31.83 13.22
N LEU A 109 -2.90 -31.26 12.60
CA LEU A 109 -2.60 -29.85 12.54
C LEU A 109 -2.97 -29.22 11.17
N SER A 110 -3.69 -29.94 10.34
CA SER A 110 -4.18 -29.46 9.03
C SER A 110 -5.69 -29.30 9.08
N THR A 111 -6.22 -28.21 8.49
CA THR A 111 -7.68 -27.97 8.47
C THR A 111 -8.28 -28.43 7.15
N PRO A 112 -9.51 -28.96 7.15
CA PRO A 112 -10.32 -29.00 5.96
C PRO A 112 -10.70 -27.57 5.53
N ASP A 113 -11.39 -27.47 4.39
CA ASP A 113 -11.90 -26.19 3.85
C ASP A 113 -12.77 -25.45 4.88
N GLN A 114 -12.37 -24.23 5.22
CA GLN A 114 -13.03 -23.34 6.16
C GLN A 114 -13.49 -22.08 5.45
N ASN A 115 -14.64 -21.55 5.85
CA ASN A 115 -15.08 -20.26 5.36
C ASN A 115 -14.28 -19.13 6.02
N VAL A 116 -13.79 -18.19 5.23
CA VAL A 116 -13.37 -16.90 5.73
C VAL A 116 -14.61 -16.05 5.91
N TRP A 117 -14.78 -15.52 7.11
CA TRP A 117 -15.83 -14.54 7.33
C TRP A 117 -15.34 -13.21 6.75
N THR A 118 -15.72 -12.94 5.52
CA THR A 118 -15.51 -11.63 4.90
C THR A 118 -16.83 -10.90 5.01
N GLY A 119 -16.82 -9.70 5.58
CA GLY A 119 -17.93 -8.76 5.45
C GLY A 119 -18.26 -8.48 3.98
N ASN A 120 -19.11 -7.55 3.69
CA ASN A 120 -19.43 -7.14 2.30
C ASN A 120 -18.24 -6.39 1.69
N GLY A 121 -17.14 -7.08 1.40
CA GLY A 121 -15.84 -6.55 1.01
C GLY A 121 -15.77 -5.66 -0.25
N TRP A 122 -16.90 -5.37 -0.88
CA TRP A 122 -16.99 -4.43 -2.00
C TRP A 122 -16.91 -2.95 -1.58
N GLU A 123 -17.18 -2.69 -0.30
CA GLU A 123 -17.23 -1.34 0.25
C GLU A 123 -15.93 -0.93 0.97
N SER A 124 -15.01 -1.89 1.20
CA SER A 124 -13.82 -1.66 2.01
C SER A 124 -12.82 -0.66 1.38
N GLU A 125 -12.71 -0.59 0.06
CA GLU A 125 -11.79 0.36 -0.59
C GLU A 125 -12.23 1.82 -0.49
N ALA A 126 -13.50 2.08 -0.24
CA ALA A 126 -14.07 3.44 -0.14
C ALA A 126 -13.93 4.06 1.24
N LEU A 127 -13.65 3.24 2.24
CA LEU A 127 -13.62 3.62 3.65
C LEU A 127 -12.22 3.40 4.21
N PRO A 128 -11.78 4.23 5.17
CA PRO A 128 -10.50 4.00 5.83
C PRO A 128 -10.53 2.72 6.66
N ALA A 129 -9.45 1.97 6.62
CA ALA A 129 -9.18 0.93 7.59
C ALA A 129 -8.49 1.57 8.81
N ILE A 130 -9.10 1.41 9.98
CA ILE A 130 -8.74 2.13 11.19
C ILE A 130 -8.21 1.16 12.26
N LEU A 131 -7.02 1.45 12.76
CA LEU A 131 -6.51 0.88 14.00
C LEU A 131 -6.72 1.86 15.16
N ILE A 132 -7.33 1.41 16.23
CA ILE A 132 -7.47 2.15 17.48
C ILE A 132 -6.55 1.49 18.51
N ILE A 133 -5.65 2.28 19.05
CA ILE A 133 -4.70 1.85 20.08
C ILE A 133 -5.19 2.41 21.41
N ASP A 134 -5.43 1.52 22.39
CA ASP A 134 -5.90 1.89 23.71
C ASP A 134 -5.31 0.91 24.74
N ALA A 135 -4.66 1.45 25.78
CA ALA A 135 -3.98 0.63 26.80
C ALA A 135 -4.94 -0.31 27.55
N ASP A 136 -6.19 0.09 27.71
CA ASP A 136 -7.22 -0.66 28.41
C ASP A 136 -8.01 -1.62 27.50
N ALA A 137 -7.65 -1.66 26.20
CA ALA A 137 -8.26 -2.58 25.25
C ALA A 137 -7.97 -4.04 25.61
N PRO A 138 -8.96 -4.93 25.54
CA PRO A 138 -8.70 -6.35 25.74
C PRO A 138 -7.95 -6.92 24.54
N SER A 139 -7.04 -7.85 24.82
CA SER A 139 -6.30 -8.57 23.77
C SER A 139 -7.24 -9.35 22.86
N PRO A 140 -7.04 -9.35 21.53
CA PRO A 140 -7.87 -10.11 20.58
C PRO A 140 -7.99 -11.60 20.92
N SER A 141 -6.96 -12.20 21.49
CA SER A 141 -6.98 -13.58 21.97
C SER A 141 -8.01 -13.82 23.11
N GLN A 142 -8.42 -12.76 23.81
CA GLN A 142 -9.42 -12.78 24.88
C GLN A 142 -10.86 -12.60 24.37
N PHE A 143 -11.04 -12.22 23.10
CA PHE A 143 -12.35 -12.06 22.46
C PHE A 143 -13.00 -13.39 22.06
N SER A 144 -12.95 -14.39 22.94
CA SER A 144 -13.80 -15.57 22.72
C SER A 144 -15.27 -15.22 23.00
N THR A 145 -16.20 -15.92 22.34
CA THR A 145 -17.64 -15.78 22.60
C THR A 145 -18.02 -15.96 24.08
N GLN A 146 -17.20 -16.64 24.85
CA GLN A 146 -17.36 -16.80 26.31
C GLN A 146 -16.96 -15.52 27.06
N THR A 147 -15.94 -14.81 26.63
CA THR A 147 -15.51 -13.56 27.25
C THR A 147 -16.51 -12.44 27.01
N LEU A 148 -17.11 -12.38 25.80
CA LEU A 148 -18.21 -11.46 25.52
C LEU A 148 -19.41 -11.69 26.43
N ALA A 149 -19.78 -12.96 26.66
CA ALA A 149 -20.87 -13.32 27.58
C ALA A 149 -20.55 -12.98 29.03
N GLN A 150 -19.29 -13.05 29.46
CA GLN A 150 -18.85 -12.64 30.81
C GLN A 150 -18.84 -11.12 31.00
N LEU A 151 -18.44 -10.37 29.98
CA LEU A 151 -18.47 -8.90 30.00
C LEU A 151 -19.90 -8.36 30.08
N THR A 152 -20.89 -9.06 29.51
CA THR A 152 -22.31 -8.66 29.58
C THR A 152 -22.92 -8.84 30.98
N THR A 153 -22.29 -9.61 31.86
CA THR A 153 -22.81 -9.92 33.22
C THR A 153 -22.13 -9.17 34.35
N THR A 154 -21.04 -8.44 34.05
CA THR A 154 -20.27 -7.69 35.07
C THR A 154 -20.90 -6.31 35.33
N PRO A 155 -21.10 -5.90 36.60
CA PRO A 155 -21.58 -4.54 36.92
C PRO A 155 -20.59 -3.46 36.47
N VAL A 156 -21.12 -2.42 35.87
CA VAL A 156 -20.41 -1.32 35.22
C VAL A 156 -19.61 -0.48 36.18
N ALA A 157 -18.36 -0.22 35.88
CA ALA A 157 -17.63 0.92 36.42
C ALA A 157 -18.25 2.23 35.89
N SER A 158 -18.25 3.27 36.68
CA SER A 158 -18.95 4.52 36.44
C SER A 158 -18.36 5.42 35.34
N LYS A 159 -17.27 5.01 34.68
CA LYS A 159 -16.61 5.74 33.57
C LYS A 159 -16.21 4.76 32.48
N PRO A 160 -16.56 5.04 31.22
CA PRO A 160 -16.09 4.21 30.11
C PRO A 160 -14.55 4.28 30.03
N LEU A 161 -13.92 3.13 29.86
CA LEU A 161 -12.47 3.02 29.70
C LEU A 161 -12.06 3.30 28.26
N LEU A 162 -12.91 2.96 27.30
CA LEU A 162 -12.67 3.05 25.86
C LEU A 162 -13.35 4.27 25.24
N PRO A 163 -12.82 4.82 24.15
CA PRO A 163 -13.47 5.91 23.42
C PRO A 163 -14.85 5.49 22.89
N ASP A 164 -15.77 6.45 22.79
CA ASP A 164 -17.13 6.18 22.33
C ASP A 164 -17.17 5.92 20.81
N LEU A 165 -17.34 4.66 20.43
CA LEU A 165 -17.40 4.21 19.04
C LEU A 165 -18.83 4.06 18.49
N ARG A 166 -19.88 4.41 19.26
CA ARG A 166 -21.28 4.21 18.84
C ARG A 166 -21.64 4.89 17.52
N HIS A 167 -20.94 5.93 17.16
CA HIS A 167 -21.19 6.68 15.91
C HIS A 167 -20.40 6.16 14.72
N LEU A 168 -19.36 5.33 14.93
CA LEU A 168 -18.52 4.81 13.84
C LEU A 168 -19.32 4.05 12.75
N PRO A 169 -20.29 3.18 13.04
CA PRO A 169 -21.07 2.54 12.01
C PRO A 169 -21.75 3.54 11.07
N ASN A 170 -22.31 4.63 11.63
CA ASN A 170 -22.99 5.66 10.84
C ASN A 170 -22.03 6.56 10.03
N ILE A 171 -20.76 6.60 10.42
CA ILE A 171 -19.71 7.35 9.71
C ILE A 171 -19.13 6.50 8.59
N LEU A 172 -18.95 5.20 8.84
CA LEU A 172 -18.22 4.28 7.98
C LEU A 172 -19.11 3.38 7.11
N THR A 173 -20.43 3.40 7.26
CA THR A 173 -21.33 2.64 6.38
C THR A 173 -21.93 3.54 5.32
N PRO A 174 -21.83 3.18 4.04
CA PRO A 174 -22.38 3.98 2.94
C PRO A 174 -23.91 3.91 2.83
N ASN A 175 -24.58 3.02 3.57
CA ASN A 175 -26.03 2.86 3.52
C ASN A 175 -26.67 2.84 4.90
N PRO A 176 -27.20 3.97 5.39
CA PRO A 176 -27.89 4.03 6.69
C PRO A 176 -29.17 3.17 6.74
N ASN A 177 -29.68 2.72 5.58
CA ASN A 177 -30.90 1.89 5.50
C ASN A 177 -30.58 0.38 5.49
N SER A 178 -29.34 -0.04 5.56
CA SER A 178 -28.96 -1.46 5.60
C SER A 178 -29.25 -2.11 6.97
N GLY A 179 -30.35 -1.78 7.62
CA GLY A 179 -31.04 -2.58 8.62
C GLY A 179 -30.26 -3.10 9.85
N ALA A 180 -29.00 -2.83 9.94
CA ALA A 180 -28.21 -3.04 11.14
C ALA A 180 -28.47 -1.91 12.16
N GLY A 181 -29.74 -1.58 12.36
CA GLY A 181 -30.20 -0.82 13.51
C GLY A 181 -29.85 -1.62 14.76
N ILE A 182 -28.64 -1.44 15.26
CA ILE A 182 -28.26 -1.93 16.58
C ILE A 182 -29.18 -1.21 17.55
N ASN A 183 -30.19 -1.94 17.98
CA ASN A 183 -31.13 -1.44 18.96
C ASN A 183 -30.37 -1.33 20.28
N TYR A 184 -29.87 -0.16 20.59
CA TYR A 184 -29.18 0.18 21.83
C TYR A 184 -30.18 0.09 22.99
N GLY A 185 -30.52 -1.14 23.40
CA GLY A 185 -31.25 -1.37 24.63
C GLY A 185 -30.45 -0.77 25.80
N SER A 186 -31.10 0.06 26.58
CA SER A 186 -30.55 0.89 27.66
C SER A 186 -29.86 0.17 28.82
N THR A 187 -29.54 -1.11 28.71
CA THR A 187 -29.07 -1.98 29.79
C THR A 187 -27.66 -2.53 29.62
N LEU A 188 -27.00 -2.29 28.46
CA LEU A 188 -25.65 -2.77 28.23
C LEU A 188 -24.60 -1.72 28.67
N ASN A 189 -23.49 -2.23 29.20
CA ASN A 189 -22.32 -1.42 29.50
C ASN A 189 -21.79 -0.78 28.20
N THR A 190 -21.35 0.47 28.25
CA THR A 190 -20.78 1.21 27.10
C THR A 190 -19.59 0.44 26.49
N ASP A 191 -18.71 -0.13 27.32
CA ASP A 191 -17.54 -0.87 26.84
C ASP A 191 -17.95 -2.16 26.14
N THR A 192 -18.96 -2.88 26.65
CA THR A 192 -19.48 -4.07 26.01
C THR A 192 -20.13 -3.75 24.66
N LEU A 193 -20.86 -2.65 24.56
CA LEU A 193 -21.42 -2.16 23.30
C LEU A 193 -20.32 -1.78 22.31
N THR A 194 -19.31 -1.10 22.78
CA THR A 194 -18.14 -0.71 22.00
C THR A 194 -17.45 -1.95 21.41
N LEU A 195 -17.19 -2.97 22.23
CA LEU A 195 -16.57 -4.22 21.78
C LEU A 195 -17.43 -5.00 20.78
N GLN A 196 -18.76 -5.05 21.00
CA GLN A 196 -19.69 -5.65 20.06
C GLN A 196 -19.71 -4.91 18.71
N LEU A 197 -19.68 -3.57 18.74
CA LEU A 197 -19.61 -2.76 17.53
C LEU A 197 -18.34 -3.00 16.73
N ILE A 198 -17.19 -3.02 17.38
CA ILE A 198 -15.90 -3.28 16.72
C ILE A 198 -15.93 -4.65 16.04
N SER A 199 -16.47 -5.67 16.70
CA SER A 199 -16.57 -7.02 16.12
C SER A 199 -17.47 -7.09 14.88
N THR A 200 -18.30 -6.07 14.63
CA THR A 200 -19.19 -5.98 13.44
C THR A 200 -18.63 -5.10 12.34
N LEU A 201 -17.60 -4.29 12.62
CA LEU A 201 -16.97 -3.38 11.64
C LEU A 201 -15.78 -4.07 10.99
N PRO A 202 -15.86 -4.42 9.70
CA PRO A 202 -14.80 -5.17 9.02
C PRO A 202 -13.50 -4.36 8.81
N ASN A 203 -13.59 -3.05 8.93
CA ASN A 203 -12.49 -2.10 8.67
C ASN A 203 -11.99 -1.39 9.94
N VAL A 204 -12.35 -1.86 11.13
CA VAL A 204 -11.88 -1.29 12.40
C VAL A 204 -11.30 -2.40 13.28
N GLN A 205 -10.13 -2.15 13.84
CA GLN A 205 -9.49 -3.02 14.82
C GLN A 205 -9.09 -2.21 16.05
N LEU A 206 -9.25 -2.82 17.24
CA LEU A 206 -8.80 -2.29 18.50
C LEU A 206 -7.69 -3.18 19.06
N LEU A 207 -6.55 -2.61 19.44
CA LEU A 207 -5.42 -3.33 20.02
C LEU A 207 -4.92 -2.65 21.30
N PRO A 208 -4.55 -3.42 22.35
CA PRO A 208 -3.79 -2.92 23.47
C PRO A 208 -2.32 -2.67 23.07
N LEU A 209 -1.62 -1.87 23.85
CA LEU A 209 -0.21 -1.55 23.60
C LEU A 209 0.71 -2.77 23.55
N THR A 210 0.36 -3.83 24.29
CA THR A 210 1.14 -5.08 24.38
C THR A 210 1.09 -5.93 23.09
N ASP A 211 0.02 -5.79 22.31
CA ASP A 211 -0.27 -6.62 21.14
C ASP A 211 0.05 -5.90 19.82
N LEU A 212 0.70 -4.73 19.92
CA LEU A 212 1.07 -3.98 18.72
C LEU A 212 2.18 -4.68 17.94
N PRO A 213 2.07 -4.68 16.61
CA PRO A 213 3.10 -5.24 15.74
C PRO A 213 4.44 -4.51 15.88
N ARG A 214 5.52 -5.26 15.67
CA ARG A 214 6.90 -4.72 15.67
C ARG A 214 7.45 -4.49 14.27
N ARG A 215 6.72 -4.89 13.26
CA ARG A 215 7.06 -4.74 11.84
C ARG A 215 6.02 -3.87 11.17
N TRP A 216 6.46 -2.87 10.40
CA TRP A 216 5.56 -1.93 9.73
C TRP A 216 4.68 -2.61 8.65
N LEU A 217 5.14 -3.73 8.07
CA LEU A 217 4.36 -4.50 7.11
C LEU A 217 3.02 -4.98 7.69
N ASP A 218 2.98 -5.35 8.96
CA ASP A 218 1.79 -5.82 9.66
C ASP A 218 0.72 -4.72 9.80
N LEU A 219 1.15 -3.46 9.65
CA LEU A 219 0.29 -2.28 9.72
C LEU A 219 -0.20 -1.81 8.33
N THR A 220 0.28 -2.42 7.24
CA THR A 220 -0.04 -1.95 5.88
C THR A 220 -1.50 -2.05 5.50
N CYS A 221 -2.28 -2.86 6.20
CA CYS A 221 -3.73 -2.95 6.02
C CYS A 221 -4.49 -1.75 6.62
N PHE A 222 -3.84 -0.88 7.41
CA PHE A 222 -4.48 0.28 8.01
C PHE A 222 -4.17 1.57 7.23
N ASP A 223 -5.18 2.42 7.10
CA ASP A 223 -5.07 3.75 6.52
C ASP A 223 -4.93 4.83 7.57
N MET A 224 -5.49 4.60 8.76
CA MET A 224 -5.44 5.53 9.89
C MET A 224 -5.16 4.78 11.19
N ILE A 225 -4.32 5.35 12.03
CA ILE A 225 -4.12 4.90 13.41
C ILE A 225 -4.56 6.02 14.35
N PHE A 226 -5.38 5.67 15.35
CA PHE A 226 -5.81 6.56 16.43
C PHE A 226 -5.18 6.12 17.74
N ILE A 227 -4.58 7.07 18.44
CA ILE A 227 -3.95 6.84 19.75
C ILE A 227 -4.14 8.07 20.65
N SER A 228 -4.41 7.88 21.93
CA SER A 228 -4.45 8.98 22.91
C SER A 228 -3.04 9.55 23.16
N ALA A 229 -2.95 10.80 23.54
CA ALA A 229 -1.65 11.40 23.91
C ALA A 229 -0.97 10.69 25.09
N ALA A 230 -1.76 10.14 26.01
CA ALA A 230 -1.26 9.37 27.16
C ALA A 230 -0.71 8.01 26.75
N ASP A 231 -1.45 7.27 25.90
CA ASP A 231 -1.01 5.98 25.38
C ASP A 231 0.19 6.12 24.46
N LEU A 232 0.24 7.19 23.66
CA LEU A 232 1.41 7.50 22.83
C LEU A 232 2.67 7.69 23.69
N GLN A 233 2.57 8.41 24.80
CA GLN A 233 3.70 8.55 25.71
C GLN A 233 4.16 7.21 26.30
N THR A 234 3.22 6.36 26.67
CA THR A 234 3.49 5.01 27.18
C THR A 234 4.14 4.13 26.08
N LEU A 235 3.59 4.17 24.86
CA LEU A 235 4.10 3.44 23.70
C LEU A 235 5.56 3.81 23.39
N VAL A 236 5.87 5.11 23.34
CA VAL A 236 7.23 5.61 23.04
C VAL A 236 8.24 5.16 24.09
N THR A 237 7.82 5.10 25.36
CA THR A 237 8.74 4.79 26.46
C THR A 237 8.87 3.31 26.77
N GLN A 238 7.81 2.53 26.64
CA GLN A 238 7.76 1.13 27.06
C GLN A 238 7.81 0.13 25.89
N HIS A 239 7.39 0.54 24.68
CA HIS A 239 7.32 -0.32 23.47
C HIS A 239 8.02 0.33 22.26
N PRO A 240 9.34 0.65 22.36
CA PRO A 240 10.04 1.42 21.33
C PRO A 240 10.08 0.73 19.95
N GLU A 241 10.04 -0.60 19.90
CA GLU A 241 10.01 -1.36 18.65
C GLU A 241 8.68 -1.19 17.92
N ALA A 242 7.55 -1.31 18.63
CA ALA A 242 6.22 -1.08 18.06
C ALA A 242 6.04 0.38 17.62
N TRP A 243 6.58 1.32 18.41
CA TRP A 243 6.61 2.72 18.01
C TRP A 243 7.44 2.95 16.73
N GLN A 244 8.58 2.28 16.60
CA GLN A 244 9.37 2.36 15.37
C GLN A 244 8.59 1.81 14.17
N ALA A 245 7.90 0.67 14.32
CA ALA A 245 7.05 0.11 13.27
C ALA A 245 5.93 1.08 12.84
N ILE A 246 5.29 1.77 13.78
CA ILE A 246 4.28 2.80 13.47
C ILE A 246 4.91 3.99 12.74
N ARG A 247 6.11 4.43 13.12
CA ARG A 247 6.81 5.51 12.41
C ARG A 247 7.19 5.13 10.99
N ASP A 248 7.64 3.90 10.78
CA ASP A 248 8.00 3.39 9.46
C ASP A 248 6.75 3.21 8.58
N TRP A 249 5.63 2.76 9.16
CA TRP A 249 4.33 2.72 8.50
C TRP A 249 3.84 4.14 8.13
N LEU A 250 3.89 5.08 9.07
CA LEU A 250 3.49 6.48 8.83
C LEU A 250 4.26 7.08 7.66
N ALA A 251 5.56 6.81 7.60
CA ALA A 251 6.42 7.33 6.54
C ALA A 251 6.00 6.88 5.13
N THR A 252 5.23 5.79 4.99
CA THR A 252 4.77 5.26 3.69
C THR A 252 3.51 5.93 3.14
N GLY A 253 2.87 6.86 3.86
CA GLY A 253 1.77 7.66 3.31
C GLY A 253 0.46 7.73 4.08
N PRO A 254 0.19 6.87 5.09
CA PRO A 254 -1.05 6.87 5.87
C PRO A 254 -1.09 7.99 6.93
N THR A 255 -2.15 7.98 7.77
CA THR A 255 -2.39 9.04 8.75
C THR A 255 -2.34 8.53 10.19
N LEU A 256 -1.55 9.18 11.04
CA LEU A 256 -1.55 9.00 12.48
C LEU A 256 -2.36 10.12 13.15
N CYS A 257 -3.40 9.78 13.89
CA CYS A 257 -4.23 10.71 14.64
C CYS A 257 -3.94 10.59 16.15
N VAL A 258 -3.41 11.64 16.74
CA VAL A 258 -3.19 11.74 18.19
C VAL A 258 -4.31 12.59 18.78
N TYR A 259 -5.15 11.96 19.60
CA TYR A 259 -6.30 12.62 20.21
C TYR A 259 -6.07 12.87 21.72
N ASP A 260 -6.96 13.64 22.34
CA ASP A 260 -6.83 14.09 23.73
C ASP A 260 -5.47 14.77 23.97
N MET A 261 -5.06 15.61 23.02
CA MET A 261 -3.76 16.25 23.01
C MET A 261 -3.91 17.76 22.95
N GLY A 262 -3.21 18.49 23.83
CA GLY A 262 -3.14 19.94 23.76
C GLY A 262 -2.51 20.41 22.42
N LEU A 263 -3.00 21.54 21.91
CA LEU A 263 -2.49 22.16 20.68
C LEU A 263 -1.56 23.35 20.97
N SER A 264 -0.95 23.41 22.16
CA SER A 264 0.08 24.40 22.45
C SER A 264 1.39 24.09 21.73
N VAL A 265 2.24 25.11 21.55
CA VAL A 265 3.58 24.92 20.95
C VAL A 265 4.37 23.84 21.69
N ALA A 266 4.29 23.80 23.01
CA ALA A 266 5.00 22.82 23.84
C ALA A 266 4.50 21.39 23.60
N ASP A 267 3.18 21.19 23.46
CA ASP A 267 2.59 19.88 23.20
C ASP A 267 2.99 19.39 21.81
N LEU A 268 2.93 20.27 20.80
CA LEU A 268 3.34 19.93 19.44
C LEU A 268 4.84 19.63 19.34
N GLN A 269 5.71 20.38 20.01
CA GLN A 269 7.14 20.08 20.08
C GLN A 269 7.42 18.74 20.75
N LYS A 270 6.63 18.38 21.78
CA LYS A 270 6.72 17.05 22.40
C LYS A 270 6.37 15.95 21.38
N LEU A 271 5.30 16.11 20.61
CA LEU A 271 4.93 15.18 19.56
C LEU A 271 6.01 15.09 18.47
N GLU A 272 6.55 16.22 18.04
CA GLU A 272 7.66 16.28 17.09
C GLU A 272 8.89 15.51 17.59
N SER A 273 9.20 15.62 18.89
CA SER A 273 10.31 14.87 19.50
C SER A 273 10.08 13.35 19.45
N TYR A 274 8.85 12.88 19.65
CA TYR A 274 8.49 11.47 19.53
C TYR A 274 8.63 10.95 18.08
N LEU A 275 8.26 11.80 17.12
CA LEU A 275 8.39 11.51 15.70
C LEU A 275 9.82 11.69 15.18
N LYS A 276 10.73 12.21 16.01
CA LYS A 276 12.11 12.60 15.65
C LYS A 276 12.15 13.61 14.49
N LEU A 277 11.18 14.52 14.46
CA LEU A 277 11.19 15.60 13.47
C LEU A 277 12.20 16.67 13.88
N THR A 278 12.95 17.17 12.90
CA THR A 278 13.81 18.34 13.10
C THR A 278 12.91 19.56 13.38
N PRO A 279 13.17 20.34 14.43
CA PRO A 279 12.44 21.57 14.66
C PRO A 279 12.61 22.50 13.45
N GLU A 280 11.53 22.88 12.80
CA GLU A 280 11.59 23.92 11.77
C GLU A 280 11.93 25.24 12.45
N SER A 281 12.99 25.89 11.98
CA SER A 281 13.31 27.25 12.40
C SER A 281 12.17 28.16 11.99
N ALA A 282 11.48 28.73 12.97
CA ALA A 282 10.30 29.54 12.79
C ALA A 282 10.56 30.74 11.84
N ALA A 283 10.11 30.63 10.59
CA ALA A 283 9.71 31.81 9.88
C ALA A 283 8.23 32.03 10.18
N PRO A 284 7.78 33.25 10.50
CA PRO A 284 6.39 33.50 10.79
C PRO A 284 5.56 33.31 9.53
N SER A 285 4.92 32.16 9.36
CA SER A 285 3.88 32.02 8.36
C SER A 285 2.62 32.72 8.85
N GLN A 286 2.02 33.50 8.00
CA GLN A 286 1.00 34.51 8.31
C GLN A 286 -0.32 33.98 8.89
N SER A 287 -0.46 32.72 9.29
CA SER A 287 -1.77 32.19 9.70
C SER A 287 -1.82 31.30 10.94
N THR A 288 -0.70 30.84 11.49
CA THR A 288 -0.71 30.04 12.72
C THR A 288 0.49 30.35 13.61
N ASP A 289 0.27 30.39 14.93
CA ASP A 289 1.34 30.52 15.93
C ASP A 289 2.25 29.27 16.02
N HIS A 290 2.04 28.27 15.15
CA HIS A 290 2.67 26.95 15.21
C HIS A 290 3.45 26.68 13.91
N PRO A 291 4.76 26.89 13.88
CA PRO A 291 5.56 26.65 12.68
C PRO A 291 5.50 25.17 12.24
N GLY A 292 5.26 24.95 10.93
CA GLY A 292 5.20 23.61 10.33
C GLY A 292 3.86 22.86 10.53
N TRP A 293 2.95 23.38 11.35
CA TRP A 293 1.60 22.81 11.52
C TRP A 293 0.55 23.63 10.79
N LEU A 294 -0.40 22.95 10.18
CA LEU A 294 -1.47 23.55 9.40
C LEU A 294 -2.82 23.36 10.09
N ALA A 295 -3.66 24.36 10.03
CA ALA A 295 -5.04 24.29 10.49
C ALA A 295 -5.97 23.86 9.33
N PRO A 296 -7.15 23.26 9.62
CA PRO A 296 -8.16 22.98 8.63
C PRO A 296 -8.67 24.26 7.98
N LYS A 297 -9.15 24.17 6.75
CA LYS A 297 -9.66 25.32 6.00
C LYS A 297 -11.02 25.81 6.49
N THR A 298 -11.84 24.89 6.98
CA THR A 298 -13.19 25.17 7.46
C THR A 298 -13.29 24.95 8.98
N GLU A 299 -13.83 25.94 9.68
CA GLU A 299 -13.96 25.86 11.15
C GLU A 299 -15.03 24.88 11.60
N ASP A 300 -16.08 24.67 10.81
CA ASP A 300 -17.30 23.91 11.12
C ASP A 300 -17.64 22.84 10.09
N GLY A 301 -16.66 22.32 9.35
CA GLY A 301 -16.87 21.28 8.32
C GLY A 301 -17.46 20.00 8.91
N TYR A 302 -18.67 19.65 8.45
CA TYR A 302 -19.31 18.38 8.76
C TYR A 302 -19.19 17.44 7.58
N PHE A 303 -18.61 16.26 7.80
CA PHE A 303 -18.55 15.22 6.80
C PHE A 303 -19.76 14.30 6.93
N ASP A 304 -20.57 14.28 5.90
CA ASP A 304 -21.55 13.24 5.69
C ASP A 304 -21.00 12.28 4.64
N ALA A 305 -20.53 11.11 5.10
CA ALA A 305 -19.95 10.10 4.21
C ALA A 305 -20.92 9.67 3.11
N VAL A 306 -22.21 9.63 3.44
CA VAL A 306 -23.28 9.30 2.48
C VAL A 306 -23.43 10.41 1.46
N THR A 307 -23.48 11.66 1.90
CA THR A 307 -23.64 12.80 0.99
C THR A 307 -22.38 13.02 0.12
N ALA A 308 -21.19 12.83 0.66
CA ALA A 308 -19.95 12.97 -0.11
C ALA A 308 -19.78 11.86 -1.16
N LEU A 309 -20.18 10.65 -0.86
CA LEU A 309 -20.17 9.53 -1.82
C LEU A 309 -21.30 9.64 -2.85
N THR A 310 -22.47 10.17 -2.46
CA THR A 310 -23.62 10.35 -3.35
C THR A 310 -23.58 11.66 -4.15
N SER A 311 -23.05 12.76 -3.61
CA SER A 311 -22.98 14.04 -4.33
C SER A 311 -21.96 14.04 -5.48
N ARG A 312 -20.89 13.25 -5.39
CA ARG A 312 -20.01 13.01 -6.54
C ARG A 312 -20.71 12.29 -7.70
N ASN A 313 -21.79 11.56 -7.42
CA ASN A 313 -22.59 10.86 -8.43
C ASN A 313 -23.66 11.71 -9.11
N GLN A 314 -24.11 12.81 -8.51
CA GLN A 314 -25.12 13.67 -9.13
C GLN A 314 -24.64 14.35 -10.42
N ASN A 315 -23.33 14.38 -10.67
CA ASN A 315 -22.78 14.83 -11.96
C ASN A 315 -22.90 13.78 -13.10
N TYR A 316 -23.36 12.56 -12.82
CA TYR A 316 -23.64 11.53 -13.81
C TYR A 316 -25.13 11.13 -13.78
N GLY A 317 -25.99 12.10 -14.01
CA GLY A 317 -27.37 11.98 -14.48
C GLY A 317 -28.13 10.66 -14.19
N ASN A 318 -28.40 10.33 -12.93
CA ASN A 318 -29.42 9.33 -12.61
C ASN A 318 -30.73 10.06 -12.22
N PRO A 319 -31.75 10.10 -13.11
CA PRO A 319 -32.98 10.86 -12.86
C PRO A 319 -33.91 10.22 -11.81
N TYR A 320 -33.52 9.12 -11.16
CA TYR A 320 -34.42 8.39 -10.26
C TYR A 320 -34.19 8.63 -8.76
N LEU A 321 -33.23 9.48 -8.40
CA LEU A 321 -33.04 9.91 -7.01
C LEU A 321 -33.24 11.43 -6.87
N ALA A 322 -34.35 11.92 -7.37
CA ALA A 322 -34.88 13.20 -6.91
C ALA A 322 -35.33 12.97 -5.45
N VAL A 323 -34.50 13.36 -4.51
CA VAL A 323 -34.94 13.59 -3.14
C VAL A 323 -36.13 14.59 -3.25
N GLN A 324 -37.30 14.14 -2.87
CA GLN A 324 -38.41 15.04 -2.63
C GLN A 324 -37.96 16.01 -1.54
N ASP A 325 -37.52 17.18 -1.95
CA ASP A 325 -37.55 18.35 -1.11
C ASP A 325 -38.98 18.50 -0.65
N THR A 326 -39.27 18.13 0.58
CA THR A 326 -40.47 18.59 1.26
C THR A 326 -40.28 20.08 1.51
N ALA A 327 -40.68 20.81 0.49
CA ALA A 327 -40.83 22.25 0.56
C ALA A 327 -41.89 22.60 1.60
N GLU A 328 -41.54 23.63 2.34
CA GLU A 328 -42.44 24.66 2.81
C GLU A 328 -43.48 24.28 3.86
N SER A 329 -43.11 24.48 5.08
CA SER A 329 -44.00 25.19 6.00
C SER A 329 -43.61 26.67 6.01
N GLY A 330 -44.41 27.48 5.38
CA GLY A 330 -44.25 28.95 5.35
C GLY A 330 -44.45 29.53 6.75
N GLU A 331 -43.37 29.74 7.45
CA GLU A 331 -43.33 30.67 8.58
C GLU A 331 -42.51 31.90 8.18
N THR A 332 -43.20 33.03 8.18
CA THR A 332 -42.61 34.35 8.02
C THR A 332 -41.55 34.60 9.06
N PRO A 333 -40.33 35.02 8.70
CA PRO A 333 -39.29 35.29 9.70
C PRO A 333 -39.71 36.47 10.56
N VAL A 334 -39.92 36.22 11.83
CA VAL A 334 -39.97 37.25 12.86
C VAL A 334 -38.58 37.83 12.97
N ALA A 335 -38.44 39.15 12.75
CA ALA A 335 -37.19 39.86 12.90
C ALA A 335 -36.68 39.67 14.35
N GLU A 336 -35.60 38.91 14.50
CA GLU A 336 -34.86 38.83 15.75
C GLU A 336 -34.21 40.19 16.05
N PRO A 337 -34.16 40.61 17.32
CA PRO A 337 -33.50 41.85 17.70
C PRO A 337 -32.00 41.75 17.39
N GLU A 338 -31.48 42.78 16.76
CA GLU A 338 -30.07 43.01 16.46
C GLU A 338 -29.26 42.89 17.76
N VAL A 339 -28.64 41.70 17.97
CA VAL A 339 -27.71 41.46 19.07
C VAL A 339 -26.39 42.11 18.65
N GLU A 340 -25.90 43.08 19.46
CA GLU A 340 -24.57 43.67 19.28
C GLU A 340 -23.54 42.56 19.07
N PRO A 341 -22.66 42.67 18.06
CA PRO A 341 -21.64 41.67 17.81
C PRO A 341 -20.67 41.61 19.03
N GLN A 342 -20.78 40.53 19.78
CA GLN A 342 -19.76 40.26 20.81
C GLN A 342 -18.40 40.06 20.11
N PRO A 343 -17.29 40.54 20.69
CA PRO A 343 -15.97 40.34 20.12
C PRO A 343 -15.73 38.86 19.90
N ILE A 344 -15.61 38.46 18.64
CA ILE A 344 -15.33 37.11 18.20
C ILE A 344 -13.90 36.82 18.69
N THR A 345 -13.78 36.17 19.84
CA THR A 345 -12.51 35.53 20.20
C THR A 345 -12.19 34.54 19.11
N PRO A 346 -11.01 34.59 18.47
CA PRO A 346 -10.66 33.66 17.43
C PRO A 346 -10.78 32.24 17.99
N LYS A 347 -11.74 31.47 17.46
CA LYS A 347 -11.89 30.06 17.84
C LYS A 347 -10.61 29.34 17.47
N ARG A 348 -9.97 28.68 18.43
CA ARG A 348 -8.81 27.82 18.16
C ARG A 348 -9.19 26.78 17.11
N PRO A 349 -8.24 26.38 16.22
CA PRO A 349 -8.53 25.33 15.23
C PRO A 349 -8.90 24.02 15.96
N PRO A 350 -9.83 23.21 15.39
CA PRO A 350 -10.28 21.97 16.03
C PRO A 350 -9.20 20.88 16.07
N PHE A 351 -8.28 20.94 15.14
CA PHE A 351 -7.10 20.07 15.04
C PHE A 351 -6.01 20.77 14.23
N LEU A 352 -4.81 20.28 14.36
CA LEU A 352 -3.66 20.68 13.54
C LEU A 352 -3.08 19.42 12.86
N PHE A 353 -2.50 19.60 11.70
CA PHE A 353 -1.86 18.50 10.97
C PHE A 353 -0.52 18.90 10.37
N ARG A 354 0.36 17.91 10.22
CA ARG A 354 1.69 18.08 9.62
C ARG A 354 2.03 16.87 8.76
N ASP A 355 2.67 17.11 7.62
CA ASP A 355 3.20 16.02 6.78
C ASP A 355 4.52 15.50 7.36
N VAL A 356 4.66 14.17 7.39
CA VAL A 356 5.84 13.45 7.89
C VAL A 356 6.23 12.45 6.81
N ASP A 357 7.34 12.70 6.13
CA ASP A 357 7.75 11.98 4.93
C ASP A 357 6.60 11.91 3.90
N LEU A 358 6.09 10.74 3.54
CA LEU A 358 4.93 10.60 2.66
C LEU A 358 3.59 10.64 3.41
N GLY A 359 3.59 10.42 4.73
CA GLY A 359 2.38 10.35 5.57
C GLY A 359 2.01 11.65 6.23
N ARG A 360 1.07 11.57 7.18
CA ARG A 360 0.52 12.73 7.87
C ARG A 360 0.25 12.44 9.34
N VAL A 361 0.53 13.40 10.20
CA VAL A 361 0.16 13.40 11.61
C VAL A 361 -0.91 14.45 11.87
N VAL A 362 -1.91 14.08 12.63
CA VAL A 362 -2.99 14.96 13.11
C VAL A 362 -2.96 14.99 14.63
N ALA A 363 -3.05 16.18 15.21
CA ALA A 363 -3.21 16.42 16.65
C ALA A 363 -4.55 17.09 16.90
N THR A 364 -5.35 16.57 17.83
CA THR A 364 -6.66 17.13 18.21
C THR A 364 -6.86 17.15 19.71
N GLU A 365 -7.45 18.26 20.23
CA GLU A 365 -7.86 18.37 21.64
C GLU A 365 -9.07 17.49 21.99
N ASN A 366 -9.75 16.95 20.98
CA ASN A 366 -10.95 16.15 21.19
C ASN A 366 -10.59 14.80 21.83
N ALA A 367 -11.12 14.55 23.03
CA ALA A 367 -10.93 13.28 23.74
C ALA A 367 -11.81 12.15 23.17
N GLU A 368 -12.86 12.48 22.41
CA GLU A 368 -13.80 11.54 21.80
C GLU A 368 -13.81 11.66 20.27
N PRO A 369 -12.73 11.21 19.59
CA PRO A 369 -12.54 11.47 18.18
C PRO A 369 -13.55 10.77 17.25
N PHE A 370 -14.29 9.77 17.76
CA PHE A 370 -15.26 9.01 16.97
C PHE A 370 -16.70 9.52 17.10
N VAL A 371 -16.92 10.52 17.94
CA VAL A 371 -18.20 11.20 18.05
C VAL A 371 -18.30 12.31 17.00
N ARG A 372 -19.54 12.63 16.54
CA ARG A 372 -19.79 13.72 15.60
C ARG A 372 -19.64 15.09 16.28
N THR A 373 -18.42 15.37 16.72
CA THR A 373 -18.06 16.62 17.37
C THR A 373 -16.93 17.31 16.61
N ARG A 374 -16.67 18.56 16.97
CA ARG A 374 -15.57 19.36 16.40
C ARG A 374 -14.23 18.67 16.64
N GLY A 375 -13.42 18.49 15.60
CA GLY A 375 -12.16 17.76 15.66
C GLY A 375 -12.30 16.23 15.67
N GLY A 376 -13.52 15.71 15.45
CA GLY A 376 -13.75 14.27 15.33
C GLY A 376 -13.55 13.73 13.91
N LEU A 377 -13.61 12.40 13.79
CA LEU A 377 -13.37 11.68 12.53
C LEU A 377 -14.17 12.23 11.34
N PRO A 378 -15.48 12.60 11.45
CA PRO A 378 -16.20 13.17 10.31
C PRO A 378 -15.56 14.42 9.75
N GLN A 379 -15.10 15.33 10.62
CA GLN A 379 -14.42 16.54 10.18
C GLN A 379 -13.04 16.23 9.60
N LEU A 380 -12.30 15.30 10.20
CA LEU A 380 -10.99 14.85 9.67
C LEU A 380 -11.11 14.30 8.26
N LEU A 381 -12.09 13.42 8.00
CA LEU A 381 -12.31 12.83 6.67
C LEU A 381 -12.74 13.87 5.62
N ASN A 382 -13.41 14.94 6.04
CA ASN A 382 -13.81 16.04 5.14
C ASN A 382 -12.64 16.96 4.77
N GLU A 383 -11.81 17.32 5.74
CA GLU A 383 -10.75 18.30 5.57
C GLU A 383 -9.44 17.71 5.04
N LEU A 384 -9.14 16.46 5.38
CA LEU A 384 -7.96 15.79 4.89
C LEU A 384 -8.15 15.28 3.47
N PRO A 385 -7.16 15.42 2.59
CA PRO A 385 -7.22 14.84 1.25
C PRO A 385 -7.47 13.33 1.33
N SER A 386 -8.42 12.83 0.54
CA SER A 386 -8.84 11.42 0.58
C SER A 386 -7.70 10.42 0.36
N GLY A 387 -6.65 10.78 -0.38
CA GLY A 387 -5.45 9.94 -0.52
C GLY A 387 -4.66 9.71 0.78
N THR A 388 -4.91 10.47 1.86
CA THR A 388 -4.27 10.22 3.16
C THR A 388 -4.98 9.15 3.98
N TRP A 389 -6.24 8.83 3.65
CA TRP A 389 -7.06 7.85 4.35
C TRP A 389 -7.77 6.85 3.44
N MET A 390 -7.55 6.90 2.12
CA MET A 390 -8.00 5.91 1.14
C MET A 390 -6.80 5.27 0.44
N TRP A 391 -6.63 3.97 0.58
CA TRP A 391 -5.51 3.24 0.02
C TRP A 391 -5.37 3.43 -1.50
N TYR A 392 -6.44 3.23 -2.27
CA TYR A 392 -6.38 3.30 -3.73
C TYR A 392 -6.11 4.71 -4.27
N GLN A 393 -6.60 5.76 -3.58
CA GLN A 393 -6.30 7.15 -3.97
C GLN A 393 -4.88 7.55 -3.57
N ARG A 394 -4.36 7.00 -2.47
CA ARG A 394 -2.97 7.18 -2.06
C ARG A 394 -2.03 6.68 -3.15
N HIS A 395 -2.29 5.51 -3.67
CA HIS A 395 -1.39 4.83 -4.59
C HIS A 395 -1.75 5.00 -6.08
N GLY A 396 -2.94 5.46 -6.41
CA GLY A 396 -3.42 5.59 -7.79
C GLY A 396 -3.65 4.25 -8.49
N VAL A 397 -3.69 3.15 -7.74
CA VAL A 397 -3.92 1.79 -8.23
C VAL A 397 -4.84 1.03 -7.29
N SER A 398 -5.51 0.00 -7.78
CA SER A 398 -6.28 -0.94 -6.98
C SER A 398 -5.81 -2.36 -7.23
N THR A 399 -5.75 -3.16 -6.18
CA THR A 399 -5.49 -4.60 -6.28
C THR A 399 -6.78 -5.38 -6.60
N ASN A 400 -7.96 -4.78 -6.36
CA ASN A 400 -9.27 -5.43 -6.47
C ASN A 400 -10.10 -4.99 -7.67
N ARG A 401 -9.76 -3.89 -8.32
CA ARG A 401 -10.47 -3.33 -9.48
C ARG A 401 -9.58 -3.23 -10.70
N ASP A 402 -10.20 -2.98 -11.85
CA ASP A 402 -9.49 -2.75 -13.11
C ASP A 402 -8.67 -1.47 -13.06
N ASN A 403 -7.41 -1.53 -13.48
CA ASN A 403 -6.51 -0.38 -13.51
C ASN A 403 -6.40 0.16 -14.94
N LYS A 404 -7.12 1.22 -15.26
CA LYS A 404 -7.13 1.83 -16.60
C LYS A 404 -5.73 2.27 -17.07
N GLY A 405 -4.90 2.72 -16.15
CA GLY A 405 -3.54 3.16 -16.44
C GLY A 405 -2.51 2.02 -16.58
N PHE A 406 -2.92 0.74 -16.54
CA PHE A 406 -2.00 -0.39 -16.63
C PHE A 406 -1.16 -0.36 -17.90
N TRP A 407 -1.80 -0.20 -19.04
CA TRP A 407 -1.14 -0.24 -20.36
C TRP A 407 -0.20 0.94 -20.62
N ASN A 408 -0.37 2.01 -19.88
CA ASN A 408 0.50 3.18 -19.97
C ASN A 408 1.92 2.94 -19.43
N TRP A 409 2.10 1.90 -18.62
CA TRP A 409 3.35 1.60 -17.91
C TRP A 409 4.14 0.45 -18.52
N MET A 410 3.91 0.11 -19.76
CA MET A 410 4.60 -0.98 -20.42
C MET A 410 6.09 -0.70 -20.64
N VAL A 411 6.88 -1.77 -20.63
CA VAL A 411 8.25 -1.73 -21.11
C VAL A 411 8.23 -1.50 -22.62
N ARG A 412 8.99 -0.54 -23.12
CA ARG A 412 9.01 -0.19 -24.55
C ARG A 412 9.66 -1.27 -25.37
N GLY A 413 9.12 -1.52 -26.59
CA GLY A 413 9.74 -2.40 -27.58
C GLY A 413 9.64 -3.88 -27.30
N VAL A 414 8.90 -4.31 -26.27
CA VAL A 414 8.64 -5.72 -25.97
C VAL A 414 7.16 -6.06 -26.14
N GLY A 415 6.86 -7.33 -26.44
CA GLY A 415 5.48 -7.80 -26.61
C GLY A 415 4.79 -7.31 -27.89
N ALA A 416 5.43 -6.48 -28.70
CA ALA A 416 4.91 -6.09 -30.02
C ALA A 416 5.16 -7.21 -31.04
N ALA A 417 4.09 -7.83 -31.52
CA ALA A 417 4.23 -8.83 -32.58
C ALA A 417 4.88 -8.17 -33.81
N PRO A 418 6.00 -8.68 -34.34
CA PRO A 418 6.67 -8.11 -35.50
C PRO A 418 5.90 -8.46 -36.80
N VAL A 419 4.68 -7.90 -36.92
CA VAL A 419 3.72 -8.21 -37.99
C VAL A 419 4.34 -8.02 -39.37
N GLY A 420 5.12 -6.96 -39.60
CA GLY A 420 5.79 -6.69 -40.86
C GLY A 420 6.82 -7.77 -41.23
N THR A 421 7.66 -8.17 -40.28
CA THR A 421 8.67 -9.21 -40.44
C THR A 421 7.99 -10.56 -40.66
N PHE A 422 6.92 -10.85 -39.92
CA PHE A 422 6.14 -12.08 -40.08
C PHE A 422 5.46 -12.17 -41.47
N LEU A 423 4.85 -11.08 -41.95
CA LEU A 423 4.27 -11.02 -43.30
C LEU A 423 5.34 -11.18 -44.38
N LEU A 424 6.49 -10.56 -44.23
CA LEU A 424 7.61 -10.73 -45.16
C LEU A 424 8.08 -12.18 -45.22
N LEU A 425 8.30 -12.80 -44.07
CA LEU A 425 8.76 -14.20 -43.98
C LEU A 425 7.73 -15.19 -44.52
N ILE A 426 6.44 -15.00 -44.20
CA ILE A 426 5.37 -15.84 -44.74
C ILE A 426 5.26 -15.70 -46.27
N THR A 427 5.36 -14.47 -46.80
CA THR A 427 5.35 -14.23 -48.25
C THR A 427 6.53 -14.90 -48.92
N LEU A 428 7.72 -14.74 -48.37
CA LEU A 428 8.93 -15.41 -48.86
C LEU A 428 8.78 -16.94 -48.82
N PHE A 429 8.25 -17.47 -47.73
CA PHE A 429 7.95 -18.90 -47.57
C PHE A 429 7.02 -19.42 -48.69
N VAL A 430 5.89 -18.73 -48.92
CA VAL A 430 4.92 -19.13 -49.95
C VAL A 430 5.58 -19.11 -51.32
N VAL A 431 6.38 -18.10 -51.64
CA VAL A 431 7.09 -18.00 -52.92
C VAL A 431 8.15 -19.09 -53.08
N VAL A 432 8.95 -19.34 -52.02
CA VAL A 432 10.05 -20.32 -52.10
C VAL A 432 9.51 -21.75 -52.15
N ILE A 433 8.58 -22.12 -51.29
CA ILE A 433 8.06 -23.50 -51.19
C ILE A 433 7.03 -23.81 -52.25
N GLY A 434 6.25 -22.82 -52.69
CA GLY A 434 5.28 -22.99 -53.79
C GLY A 434 5.97 -22.94 -55.16
N PRO A 435 5.98 -21.79 -55.84
CA PRO A 435 6.41 -21.71 -57.21
C PRO A 435 7.89 -22.03 -57.43
N VAL A 436 8.81 -21.57 -56.56
CA VAL A 436 10.25 -21.82 -56.77
C VAL A 436 10.59 -23.31 -56.62
N ASN A 437 10.15 -23.94 -55.52
CA ASN A 437 10.36 -25.37 -55.28
C ASN A 437 9.74 -26.22 -56.37
N TYR A 438 8.50 -25.89 -56.80
CA TYR A 438 7.84 -26.59 -57.91
C TYR A 438 8.63 -26.47 -59.22
N LEU A 439 9.06 -25.27 -59.63
CA LEU A 439 9.83 -25.05 -60.84
C LEU A 439 11.18 -25.76 -60.80
N LEU A 440 11.84 -25.74 -59.65
CA LEU A 440 13.12 -26.43 -59.44
C LEU A 440 12.97 -27.93 -59.62
N LEU A 441 12.01 -28.55 -58.92
CA LEU A 441 11.77 -29.99 -58.97
C LEU A 441 11.24 -30.45 -60.32
N ARG A 442 10.47 -29.62 -61.03
CA ARG A 442 10.05 -29.84 -62.41
C ARG A 442 11.25 -29.87 -63.36
N ARG A 443 12.22 -28.96 -63.19
CA ARG A 443 13.46 -28.92 -63.96
C ARG A 443 14.30 -30.17 -63.76
N TYR A 444 14.34 -30.72 -62.57
CA TYR A 444 15.03 -31.96 -62.20
C TYR A 444 14.21 -33.23 -62.51
N ARG A 445 12.97 -33.10 -63.01
CA ARG A 445 12.03 -34.23 -63.29
C ARG A 445 11.74 -35.13 -62.09
N ARG A 446 11.76 -34.55 -60.84
CA ARG A 446 11.57 -35.30 -59.59
C ARG A 446 10.44 -34.68 -58.73
N LEU A 447 9.26 -34.52 -59.34
CA LEU A 447 8.09 -33.92 -58.67
C LEU A 447 7.64 -34.66 -57.39
N ASN A 448 7.93 -35.97 -57.28
CA ASN A 448 7.59 -36.77 -56.12
C ASN A 448 8.31 -36.24 -54.84
N LEU A 449 9.43 -35.53 -54.98
CA LEU A 449 10.13 -34.92 -53.84
C LEU A 449 9.37 -33.75 -53.22
N LEU A 450 8.32 -33.22 -53.88
CA LEU A 450 7.43 -32.20 -53.25
C LEU A 450 6.83 -32.70 -51.93
N LEU A 451 6.52 -34.01 -51.87
CA LEU A 451 5.98 -34.63 -50.66
C LEU A 451 6.92 -34.51 -49.43
N VAL A 452 8.23 -34.43 -49.67
CA VAL A 452 9.26 -34.31 -48.62
C VAL A 452 9.72 -32.87 -48.46
N THR A 453 9.94 -32.15 -49.55
CA THR A 453 10.51 -30.79 -49.51
C THR A 453 9.54 -29.75 -48.92
N VAL A 454 8.22 -29.92 -49.12
CA VAL A 454 7.22 -29.00 -48.58
C VAL A 454 7.13 -29.13 -47.06
N PRO A 455 6.94 -30.31 -46.44
CA PRO A 455 6.95 -30.45 -45.00
C PRO A 455 8.29 -30.06 -44.34
N LEU A 456 9.41 -30.44 -44.97
CA LEU A 456 10.73 -30.07 -44.47
C LEU A 456 10.95 -28.56 -44.49
N GLY A 457 10.57 -27.89 -45.56
CA GLY A 457 10.64 -26.45 -45.69
C GLY A 457 9.72 -25.75 -44.70
N ALA A 458 8.51 -26.25 -44.51
CA ALA A 458 7.59 -25.74 -43.49
C ALA A 458 8.20 -25.87 -42.08
N GLY A 459 8.77 -27.02 -41.73
CA GLY A 459 9.45 -27.25 -40.46
C GLY A 459 10.62 -26.29 -40.24
N LEU A 460 11.45 -26.09 -41.28
CA LEU A 460 12.58 -25.12 -41.19
C LEU A 460 12.12 -23.68 -40.99
N VAL A 461 11.08 -23.23 -41.68
CA VAL A 461 10.55 -21.87 -41.51
C VAL A 461 9.87 -21.72 -40.17
N THR A 462 9.14 -22.72 -39.70
CA THR A 462 8.57 -22.70 -38.35
C THR A 462 9.66 -22.59 -37.27
N LEU A 463 10.72 -23.39 -37.44
CA LEU A 463 11.88 -23.32 -36.52
C LEU A 463 12.59 -21.97 -36.60
N ALA A 464 12.76 -21.40 -37.78
CA ALA A 464 13.37 -20.08 -37.97
C ALA A 464 12.51 -18.97 -37.37
N LEU A 465 11.19 -19.00 -37.54
CA LEU A 465 10.25 -18.06 -36.94
C LEU A 465 10.27 -18.16 -35.37
N PHE A 466 10.27 -19.38 -34.88
CA PHE A 466 10.37 -19.62 -33.43
C PHE A 466 11.69 -19.09 -32.88
N SER A 467 12.82 -19.40 -33.54
CA SER A 467 14.14 -18.88 -33.12
C SER A 467 14.23 -17.37 -33.21
N TYR A 468 13.67 -16.78 -34.27
CA TYR A 468 13.59 -15.34 -34.44
C TYR A 468 12.79 -14.68 -33.30
N ALA A 469 11.61 -15.20 -32.97
CA ALA A 469 10.80 -14.70 -31.90
C ALA A 469 11.53 -14.78 -30.54
N LEU A 470 12.27 -15.88 -30.32
CA LEU A 470 13.06 -16.06 -29.10
C LEU A 470 14.21 -15.04 -29.00
N ILE A 471 14.88 -14.76 -30.12
CA ILE A 471 16.03 -13.82 -30.18
C ILE A 471 15.53 -12.37 -30.16
N ALA A 472 14.44 -12.06 -30.85
CA ALA A 472 13.91 -10.69 -30.96
C ALA A 472 13.34 -10.16 -29.64
N ASP A 473 12.64 -11.02 -28.89
CA ASP A 473 12.10 -10.65 -27.57
C ASP A 473 13.19 -10.69 -26.47
N GLY A 474 14.30 -11.41 -26.73
CA GLY A 474 15.34 -11.68 -25.73
C GLY A 474 14.91 -12.74 -24.72
N LEU A 475 15.85 -13.17 -23.90
CA LEU A 475 15.62 -14.08 -22.77
C LEU A 475 15.62 -13.34 -21.44
N ASP A 476 16.07 -12.09 -21.47
CA ASP A 476 16.29 -11.27 -20.28
C ASP A 476 14.97 -10.81 -19.67
N VAL A 477 15.00 -10.53 -18.38
CA VAL A 477 13.93 -9.80 -17.70
C VAL A 477 14.21 -8.30 -17.83
N ARG A 478 13.23 -7.58 -18.35
CA ARG A 478 13.26 -6.13 -18.48
C ARG A 478 12.30 -5.50 -17.51
N VAL A 479 12.72 -4.39 -16.91
CA VAL A 479 11.87 -3.64 -15.99
C VAL A 479 11.86 -2.16 -16.35
N ARG A 480 10.70 -1.54 -16.24
CA ARG A 480 10.50 -0.10 -16.28
C ARG A 480 9.96 0.34 -14.94
N VAL A 481 10.65 1.29 -14.31
CA VAL A 481 10.29 1.76 -12.98
C VAL A 481 10.00 3.25 -12.98
N ARG A 482 8.97 3.62 -12.24
CA ARG A 482 8.75 4.98 -11.79
C ARG A 482 8.76 4.97 -10.27
N GLY A 483 9.80 5.58 -9.70
CA GLY A 483 10.07 5.57 -8.27
C GLY A 483 10.11 6.95 -7.66
N ILE A 484 9.63 7.04 -6.43
CA ILE A 484 9.79 8.18 -5.53
C ILE A 484 10.54 7.68 -4.32
N VAL A 485 11.61 8.37 -3.95
CA VAL A 485 12.41 8.07 -2.78
C VAL A 485 12.42 9.29 -1.86
N GLU A 486 11.95 9.10 -0.64
CA GLU A 486 12.01 10.10 0.42
C GLU A 486 13.15 9.75 1.37
N MET A 487 14.05 10.68 1.59
CA MET A 487 15.25 10.50 2.40
C MET A 487 15.27 11.47 3.58
N ASP A 488 15.21 10.94 4.77
CA ASP A 488 15.46 11.67 6.02
C ASP A 488 16.89 11.36 6.52
N GLN A 489 17.89 12.08 5.99
CA GLN A 489 19.29 11.84 6.32
C GLN A 489 19.62 12.06 7.80
N PRO A 490 19.10 13.12 8.48
CA PRO A 490 19.32 13.30 9.89
C PRO A 490 18.91 12.12 10.76
N ASN A 491 17.86 11.41 10.38
CA ASN A 491 17.37 10.23 11.09
C ASN A 491 17.82 8.89 10.47
N GLY A 492 18.58 8.93 9.37
CA GLY A 492 19.06 7.74 8.69
C GLY A 492 17.95 6.85 8.14
N ARG A 493 16.81 7.42 7.70
CA ARG A 493 15.65 6.70 7.19
C ARG A 493 15.40 6.99 5.71
N MET A 494 15.00 5.95 5.00
CA MET A 494 14.59 6.02 3.60
C MET A 494 13.26 5.32 3.40
N VAL A 495 12.38 5.94 2.64
CA VAL A 495 11.12 5.35 2.18
C VAL A 495 11.11 5.38 0.67
N SER A 496 10.76 4.29 0.04
CA SER A 496 10.56 4.25 -1.42
C SER A 496 9.15 3.84 -1.77
N TRP A 497 8.62 4.45 -2.80
CA TRP A 497 7.38 4.10 -3.45
C TRP A 497 7.67 3.97 -4.94
N SER A 498 7.41 2.80 -5.53
CA SER A 498 7.74 2.57 -6.92
C SER A 498 6.67 1.74 -7.62
N ARG A 499 6.30 2.16 -8.83
CA ARG A 499 5.53 1.37 -9.78
C ARG A 499 6.49 0.70 -10.74
N GLN A 500 6.48 -0.61 -10.77
CA GLN A 500 7.41 -1.45 -11.52
C GLN A 500 6.65 -2.27 -12.56
N SER A 501 7.05 -2.18 -13.82
CA SER A 501 6.48 -2.96 -14.92
C SER A 501 7.55 -3.89 -15.47
N TYR A 502 7.26 -5.18 -15.47
CA TYR A 502 8.17 -6.25 -15.90
C TYR A 502 7.73 -6.86 -17.21
N TYR A 503 8.70 -7.23 -17.99
CA TYR A 503 8.55 -8.15 -19.12
C TYR A 503 9.63 -9.21 -19.02
N ALA A 504 9.26 -10.47 -18.90
CA ALA A 504 10.18 -11.58 -18.90
C ALA A 504 10.15 -12.30 -20.25
N GLY A 505 11.26 -12.29 -20.97
CA GLY A 505 11.41 -13.15 -22.15
C GLY A 505 11.33 -14.63 -21.76
N LEU A 506 12.01 -14.99 -20.68
CA LEU A 506 11.89 -16.25 -19.97
C LEU A 506 11.64 -15.95 -18.49
N ALA A 507 10.60 -16.56 -17.90
CA ALA A 507 10.31 -16.39 -16.50
C ALA A 507 11.44 -16.96 -15.61
N PRO A 508 11.90 -16.22 -14.58
CA PRO A 508 12.89 -16.73 -13.65
C PRO A 508 12.31 -17.92 -12.86
N SER A 509 13.12 -18.98 -12.71
CA SER A 509 12.66 -20.21 -12.05
C SER A 509 12.37 -20.02 -10.55
N GLN A 510 13.01 -19.05 -9.92
CA GLN A 510 12.84 -18.73 -8.50
C GLN A 510 11.77 -17.65 -8.24
N GLY A 511 11.14 -17.12 -9.31
CA GLY A 511 10.18 -16.02 -9.16
C GLY A 511 10.87 -14.68 -8.86
N LEU A 512 10.19 -13.82 -8.08
CA LEU A 512 10.72 -12.54 -7.64
C LEU A 512 10.98 -12.59 -6.12
N SER A 513 12.11 -12.06 -5.68
CA SER A 513 12.50 -12.01 -4.27
C SER A 513 12.57 -10.56 -3.79
N PHE A 514 11.90 -10.24 -2.70
CA PHE A 514 11.87 -8.91 -2.11
C PHE A 514 12.26 -8.98 -0.64
N PRO A 515 12.95 -7.96 -0.11
CA PRO A 515 13.36 -7.95 1.29
C PRO A 515 12.13 -7.89 2.22
N ALA A 516 12.32 -8.36 3.45
CA ALA A 516 11.29 -8.41 4.49
C ALA A 516 10.61 -7.06 4.81
N ASN A 517 11.23 -5.94 4.43
CA ASN A 517 10.70 -4.60 4.60
C ASN A 517 10.04 -4.03 3.33
N ALA A 518 9.67 -4.87 2.37
CA ALA A 518 9.00 -4.47 1.13
C ALA A 518 7.55 -4.94 1.10
N ALA A 519 6.62 -4.01 0.92
CA ALA A 519 5.23 -4.32 0.59
C ALA A 519 5.07 -4.36 -0.93
N VAL A 520 4.65 -5.49 -1.47
CA VAL A 520 4.55 -5.75 -2.91
C VAL A 520 3.09 -6.01 -3.28
N TYR A 521 2.51 -5.11 -4.06
CA TYR A 521 1.10 -5.16 -4.46
C TYR A 521 0.99 -5.42 -5.96
N PRO A 522 0.43 -6.55 -6.40
CA PRO A 522 0.22 -6.80 -7.81
C PRO A 522 -0.84 -5.88 -8.39
N ILE A 523 -0.59 -5.37 -9.59
CA ILE A 523 -1.48 -4.51 -10.36
C ILE A 523 -1.94 -5.28 -11.60
N TYR A 524 -3.24 -5.33 -11.85
CA TYR A 524 -3.80 -6.03 -13.01
C TYR A 524 -4.57 -5.05 -13.89
N ALA A 525 -4.49 -5.23 -15.20
CA ALA A 525 -5.26 -4.43 -16.17
C ALA A 525 -6.76 -4.64 -15.96
N SER A 526 -7.15 -5.89 -15.75
CA SER A 526 -8.52 -6.30 -15.46
C SER A 526 -8.54 -7.37 -14.39
N THR A 527 -9.61 -7.40 -13.61
CA THR A 527 -9.85 -8.47 -12.64
C THR A 527 -9.89 -9.84 -13.27
N ASP A 528 -10.23 -9.95 -14.57
CA ASP A 528 -10.25 -11.21 -15.29
C ASP A 528 -8.86 -11.72 -15.68
N GLU A 529 -7.86 -10.85 -15.72
CA GLU A 529 -6.47 -11.19 -16.09
C GLU A 529 -5.63 -11.67 -14.90
N ARG A 530 -6.22 -11.77 -13.70
CA ARG A 530 -5.51 -12.31 -12.54
C ARG A 530 -5.12 -13.77 -12.76
N PRO A 531 -3.92 -14.17 -12.33
CA PRO A 531 -3.50 -15.57 -12.39
C PRO A 531 -4.48 -16.49 -11.63
N GLN A 532 -4.62 -17.72 -12.10
CA GLN A 532 -5.49 -18.69 -11.43
C GLN A 532 -4.92 -19.12 -10.09
N HIS A 533 -3.59 -19.23 -10.00
CA HIS A 533 -2.89 -19.59 -8.78
C HIS A 533 -1.66 -18.72 -8.58
N GLN A 534 -1.48 -18.23 -7.35
CA GLN A 534 -0.32 -17.46 -6.92
C GLN A 534 0.28 -18.10 -5.67
N GLN A 535 1.60 -18.11 -5.58
CA GLN A 535 2.30 -18.64 -4.41
C GLN A 535 3.32 -17.64 -3.91
N VAL A 536 3.22 -17.33 -2.61
CA VAL A 536 4.18 -16.54 -1.85
C VAL A 536 4.82 -17.43 -0.81
N GLU A 537 6.11 -17.34 -0.66
CA GLU A 537 6.88 -18.04 0.37
C GLU A 537 7.70 -17.03 1.15
N TRP A 538 7.69 -17.17 2.46
CA TRP A 538 8.50 -16.37 3.37
C TRP A 538 9.63 -17.25 3.89
N ASP A 539 10.85 -16.70 3.93
CA ASP A 539 11.95 -17.31 4.65
C ASP A 539 11.65 -17.34 6.14
N GLU A 540 12.29 -18.22 6.86
CA GLU A 540 12.11 -18.34 8.31
C GLU A 540 12.70 -17.11 9.01
N ASP A 541 11.94 -16.53 9.94
CA ASP A 541 12.45 -15.50 10.83
C ASP A 541 13.51 -16.09 11.77
N GLY A 542 14.59 -15.36 11.99
CA GLY A 542 15.67 -15.85 12.82
C GLY A 542 16.51 -14.73 13.44
N PRO A 543 17.30 -15.05 14.48
CA PRO A 543 18.24 -14.08 15.03
C PRO A 543 19.44 -13.91 14.08
N ASP A 544 19.87 -12.65 13.91
CA ASP A 544 21.14 -12.34 13.27
C ASP A 544 22.34 -12.69 14.17
N GLU A 545 23.56 -12.40 13.70
CA GLU A 545 24.79 -12.63 14.45
C GLU A 545 24.82 -11.87 15.80
N SER A 546 24.04 -10.81 15.96
CA SER A 546 23.91 -10.03 17.20
C SER A 546 22.83 -10.55 18.14
N GLY A 547 22.03 -11.52 17.70
CA GLY A 547 20.86 -12.05 18.42
C GLY A 547 19.60 -11.21 18.22
N THR A 548 19.60 -10.26 17.28
CA THR A 548 18.42 -9.45 16.93
C THR A 548 17.54 -10.23 15.96
N LEU A 549 16.23 -10.26 16.20
CA LEU A 549 15.26 -10.89 15.29
C LEU A 549 15.29 -10.20 13.92
N VAL A 550 15.60 -10.96 12.89
CA VAL A 550 15.51 -10.55 11.48
C VAL A 550 14.37 -11.31 10.83
N TYR A 551 13.53 -10.59 10.15
CA TYR A 551 12.40 -11.16 9.41
C TYR A 551 12.87 -11.71 8.06
N GLY A 552 12.28 -12.83 7.66
CA GLY A 552 12.59 -13.50 6.41
C GLY A 552 12.15 -12.75 5.17
N ASP A 553 12.86 -12.91 4.08
CA ASP A 553 12.53 -12.29 2.79
C ASP A 553 11.28 -12.93 2.15
N GLN A 554 10.63 -12.18 1.27
CA GLN A 554 9.43 -12.58 0.55
C GLN A 554 9.77 -13.06 -0.85
N HIS A 555 9.34 -14.30 -1.20
CA HIS A 555 9.50 -14.88 -2.52
C HIS A 555 8.15 -15.05 -3.22
N LEU A 556 7.98 -14.37 -4.35
CA LEU A 556 6.81 -14.51 -5.23
C LEU A 556 7.10 -15.63 -6.23
N VAL A 557 6.86 -16.88 -5.82
CA VAL A 557 7.39 -18.08 -6.49
C VAL A 557 6.65 -18.38 -7.79
N SER A 558 5.33 -18.34 -7.81
CA SER A 558 4.55 -18.68 -8.98
C SER A 558 3.33 -17.78 -9.17
N GLY A 559 2.90 -17.60 -10.42
CA GLY A 559 1.75 -16.79 -10.77
C GLY A 559 1.98 -15.27 -10.77
N TYR A 560 3.22 -14.81 -10.53
CA TYR A 560 3.54 -13.39 -10.49
C TYR A 560 4.25 -12.91 -11.77
N LEU A 561 5.19 -13.65 -12.30
CA LEU A 561 5.88 -13.29 -13.54
C LEU A 561 5.91 -14.49 -14.49
N SER A 562 5.17 -14.42 -15.58
CA SER A 562 5.12 -15.47 -16.60
C SER A 562 5.99 -15.10 -17.78
N SER A 563 6.51 -16.12 -18.51
CA SER A 563 7.29 -15.89 -19.73
C SER A 563 6.43 -15.19 -20.78
N ARG A 564 7.01 -14.18 -21.43
CA ARG A 564 6.39 -13.39 -22.50
C ARG A 564 5.10 -12.70 -22.10
N SER A 565 5.01 -12.33 -20.84
CA SER A 565 3.88 -11.58 -20.28
C SER A 565 4.36 -10.33 -19.57
N LEU A 566 3.44 -9.38 -19.43
CA LEU A 566 3.64 -8.18 -18.65
C LEU A 566 3.10 -8.42 -17.25
N ALA A 567 3.86 -8.01 -16.26
CA ALA A 567 3.45 -7.97 -14.86
C ALA A 567 3.74 -6.60 -14.28
N GLN A 568 2.88 -6.09 -13.43
CA GLN A 568 3.10 -4.81 -12.75
C GLN A 568 2.89 -4.96 -11.26
N TYR A 569 3.74 -4.22 -10.52
CA TYR A 569 3.72 -4.15 -9.06
C TYR A 569 3.85 -2.73 -8.59
N LEU A 570 3.14 -2.42 -7.52
CA LEU A 570 3.48 -1.33 -6.64
C LEU A 570 4.37 -1.91 -5.53
N VAL A 571 5.56 -1.35 -5.36
CA VAL A 571 6.48 -1.75 -4.29
C VAL A 571 6.74 -0.56 -3.39
N VAL A 572 6.49 -0.75 -2.10
CA VAL A 572 6.70 0.27 -1.06
C VAL A 572 7.69 -0.30 -0.04
N THR A 573 8.71 0.48 0.31
CA THR A 573 9.67 0.10 1.36
C THR A 573 9.84 1.20 2.39
N SER A 574 10.10 0.82 3.63
CA SER A 574 10.50 1.73 4.68
C SER A 574 11.63 1.10 5.51
N GLY A 575 12.69 1.84 5.77
CA GLY A 575 13.82 1.30 6.52
C GLY A 575 15.03 2.23 6.55
N ALA A 576 16.20 1.65 6.85
CA ALA A 576 17.44 2.40 6.94
C ALA A 576 17.87 3.02 5.60
N ALA A 577 18.47 4.19 5.65
CA ALA A 577 18.97 4.91 4.50
C ALA A 577 20.12 4.16 3.81
N GLN A 578 20.05 4.05 2.48
CA GLN A 578 21.07 3.37 1.65
C GLN A 578 21.85 4.35 0.77
N GLY A 579 21.89 5.62 1.11
CA GLY A 579 22.58 6.64 0.32
C GLY A 579 22.42 8.02 0.95
N GLY A 580 22.66 9.06 0.17
CA GLY A 580 22.50 10.43 0.63
C GLY A 580 23.41 11.41 -0.10
N LEU A 581 23.43 12.65 0.39
CA LEU A 581 24.33 13.70 -0.07
C LEU A 581 25.12 14.24 1.11
N ARG A 582 26.44 14.31 0.98
CA ARG A 582 27.24 15.14 1.87
C ARG A 582 27.33 16.54 1.31
N ILE A 583 26.75 17.49 2.02
CA ILE A 583 26.63 18.88 1.59
C ILE A 583 27.48 19.76 2.52
N GLU A 584 28.36 20.55 1.93
CA GLU A 584 29.24 21.48 2.63
C GLU A 584 28.91 22.90 2.17
N GLU A 585 28.33 23.69 3.09
CA GLU A 585 28.09 25.11 2.85
C GLU A 585 29.46 25.84 2.88
N GLY A 586 29.76 26.62 1.85
CA GLY A 586 30.99 27.42 1.81
C GLY A 586 31.04 28.45 2.95
N THR A 587 32.27 28.86 3.32
CA THR A 587 32.46 29.93 4.32
C THR A 587 31.71 31.20 3.90
N ALA A 588 31.20 31.95 4.89
CA ALA A 588 30.36 33.12 4.72
C ALA A 588 30.87 34.08 3.61
N GLY A 589 30.17 34.08 2.47
CA GLY A 589 30.50 34.89 1.29
C GLY A 589 30.74 34.14 -0.02
N GLY A 590 30.83 32.79 0.00
CA GLY A 590 30.92 31.96 -1.21
C GLY A 590 29.53 31.68 -1.83
N ASN A 591 29.44 31.94 -3.16
CA ASN A 591 28.19 31.67 -3.93
C ASN A 591 28.11 30.21 -4.43
N THR A 592 28.92 29.29 -3.93
CA THR A 592 28.97 27.89 -4.38
C THR A 592 28.67 26.93 -3.22
N LEU A 593 28.03 25.83 -3.53
CA LEU A 593 27.71 24.75 -2.59
C LEU A 593 28.47 23.50 -3.06
N ARG A 594 29.27 22.89 -2.19
CA ARG A 594 29.98 21.64 -2.50
C ARG A 594 29.16 20.47 -2.08
N VAL A 595 28.91 19.56 -3.01
CA VAL A 595 28.09 18.35 -2.77
C VAL A 595 28.83 17.10 -3.21
N THR A 596 28.88 16.10 -2.33
CA THR A 596 29.37 14.74 -2.63
C THR A 596 28.21 13.80 -2.70
N ASN A 597 28.05 13.10 -3.81
CA ASN A 597 27.02 12.09 -4.04
C ASN A 597 27.41 10.78 -3.35
N GLN A 598 26.69 10.39 -2.30
CA GLN A 598 26.87 9.12 -1.61
C GLN A 598 25.88 8.04 -2.08
N TRP A 599 25.01 8.35 -3.04
CA TRP A 599 24.17 7.35 -3.69
C TRP A 599 25.01 6.44 -4.59
N PRO A 600 24.63 5.15 -4.71
CA PRO A 600 25.37 4.20 -5.57
C PRO A 600 25.11 4.46 -7.07
N VAL A 601 24.35 5.50 -7.41
CA VAL A 601 23.92 5.82 -8.78
C VAL A 601 24.33 7.25 -9.17
N THR A 602 24.46 7.50 -10.46
CA THR A 602 24.66 8.85 -10.99
C THR A 602 23.34 9.63 -10.90
N LEU A 603 23.41 10.83 -10.32
CA LEU A 603 22.28 11.76 -10.31
C LEU A 603 22.32 12.61 -11.59
N GLN A 604 21.28 12.49 -12.42
CA GLN A 604 21.22 13.22 -13.69
C GLN A 604 20.97 14.69 -13.48
N GLN A 605 20.11 15.02 -12.52
CA GLN A 605 19.88 16.38 -12.10
C GLN A 605 19.80 16.42 -10.58
N LEU A 606 20.35 17.48 -10.02
CA LEU A 606 20.35 17.74 -8.59
C LEU A 606 20.04 19.20 -8.33
N SER A 607 19.00 19.46 -7.53
CA SER A 607 18.64 20.76 -7.00
C SER A 607 18.76 20.71 -5.48
N VAL A 608 19.53 21.61 -4.90
CA VAL A 608 19.79 21.68 -3.45
C VAL A 608 19.40 23.05 -2.93
N TRP A 609 18.68 23.10 -1.81
CA TRP A 609 18.37 24.30 -1.07
C TRP A 609 19.18 24.34 0.22
N ASP A 610 19.93 25.44 0.41
CA ASP A 610 20.75 25.65 1.59
C ASP A 610 19.94 26.01 2.86
N SER A 611 20.64 26.28 3.96
CA SER A 611 20.03 26.70 5.23
C SER A 611 19.24 28.02 5.14
N GLN A 612 19.48 28.82 4.09
CA GLN A 612 18.80 30.09 3.83
C GLN A 612 17.69 29.98 2.78
N GLY A 613 17.49 28.79 2.18
CA GLY A 613 16.50 28.57 1.13
C GLY A 613 16.99 28.99 -0.28
N ARG A 614 18.27 29.29 -0.48
CA ARG A 614 18.84 29.56 -1.79
C ARG A 614 19.00 28.26 -2.57
N CYS A 615 18.63 28.28 -3.84
CA CYS A 615 18.68 27.13 -4.73
C CYS A 615 19.99 27.04 -5.50
N TYR A 616 20.51 25.80 -5.62
CA TYR A 616 21.72 25.47 -6.39
C TYR A 616 21.43 24.30 -7.31
N LEU A 617 21.97 24.32 -8.53
CA LEU A 617 21.78 23.28 -9.53
C LEU A 617 23.08 22.57 -9.90
N GLY A 618 22.98 21.27 -10.14
CA GLY A 618 24.03 20.44 -10.72
C GLY A 618 23.45 19.38 -11.64
N THR A 619 24.23 18.89 -12.57
CA THR A 619 23.89 17.86 -13.53
C THR A 619 24.96 16.79 -13.56
N GLU A 620 24.55 15.53 -13.85
CA GLU A 620 25.45 14.38 -14.04
C GLU A 620 26.44 14.16 -12.89
N VAL A 621 25.94 14.20 -11.65
CA VAL A 621 26.76 13.96 -10.45
C VAL A 621 27.02 12.47 -10.29
N ALA A 622 28.20 12.00 -10.66
CA ALA A 622 28.55 10.58 -10.61
C ALA A 622 28.48 10.01 -9.19
N ALA A 623 28.25 8.69 -9.07
CA ALA A 623 28.32 7.98 -7.80
C ALA A 623 29.69 8.19 -7.14
N GLY A 624 29.71 8.57 -5.85
CA GLY A 624 30.93 8.94 -5.12
C GLY A 624 31.58 10.27 -5.56
N GLY A 625 31.05 10.92 -6.59
CA GLY A 625 31.59 12.16 -7.15
C GLY A 625 31.31 13.39 -6.28
N THR A 626 32.21 14.37 -6.32
CA THR A 626 32.02 15.66 -5.66
C THR A 626 31.94 16.76 -6.72
N VAL A 627 30.97 17.66 -6.60
CA VAL A 627 30.71 18.76 -7.53
C VAL A 627 30.47 20.06 -6.78
N GLU A 628 30.82 21.17 -7.40
CA GLU A 628 30.44 22.50 -6.93
C GLU A 628 29.20 22.97 -7.69
N LEU A 629 28.09 23.12 -6.96
CA LEU A 629 26.84 23.58 -7.53
C LEU A 629 26.79 25.08 -7.70
N GLN A 630 26.11 25.52 -8.75
CA GLN A 630 25.94 26.94 -9.05
C GLN A 630 24.58 27.44 -8.55
N PRO A 631 24.53 28.71 -8.10
CA PRO A 631 23.26 29.33 -7.73
C PRO A 631 22.25 29.33 -8.91
N SER A 632 21.02 29.07 -8.63
CA SER A 632 19.96 29.09 -9.64
C SER A 632 18.64 29.58 -9.03
N ASP A 633 17.70 29.86 -9.91
CA ASP A 633 16.33 30.15 -9.50
C ASP A 633 15.51 28.89 -9.26
N THR A 634 14.70 28.90 -8.21
CA THR A 634 13.85 27.76 -7.85
C THR A 634 12.86 27.37 -8.95
N SER A 635 12.33 28.32 -9.71
CA SER A 635 11.40 28.04 -10.81
C SER A 635 12.08 27.27 -11.95
N THR A 636 13.32 27.62 -12.27
CA THR A 636 14.14 26.91 -13.26
C THR A 636 14.42 25.48 -12.80
N ALA A 637 14.82 25.30 -11.53
CA ALA A 637 15.08 23.99 -10.94
C ALA A 637 13.86 23.07 -11.03
N LEU A 638 12.69 23.59 -10.69
CA LEU A 638 11.42 22.81 -10.74
C LEU A 638 11.00 22.50 -12.17
N THR A 639 11.17 23.41 -13.11
CA THR A 639 10.85 23.19 -14.52
C THR A 639 11.69 22.05 -15.10
N GLU A 640 12.98 22.02 -14.79
CA GLU A 640 13.86 20.95 -15.26
C GLU A 640 13.56 19.61 -14.59
N LEU A 641 13.27 19.58 -13.29
CA LEU A 641 12.85 18.38 -12.59
C LEU A 641 11.57 17.79 -13.21
N ASN A 642 10.62 18.63 -13.58
CA ASN A 642 9.42 18.22 -14.28
C ASN A 642 9.72 17.60 -15.62
N ARG A 643 10.54 18.27 -16.40
CA ARG A 643 10.93 17.80 -17.73
C ARG A 643 11.56 16.41 -17.67
N LEU A 644 12.40 16.14 -16.70
CA LEU A 644 13.12 14.88 -16.57
C LEU A 644 12.28 13.80 -15.84
N GLY A 645 11.61 14.16 -14.76
CA GLY A 645 10.85 13.21 -13.96
C GLY A 645 9.57 12.73 -14.65
N PHE A 646 8.95 13.57 -15.49
CA PHE A 646 7.65 13.29 -16.11
C PHE A 646 7.67 13.34 -17.65
N ALA A 647 8.83 13.50 -18.27
CA ALA A 647 8.97 13.65 -19.72
C ALA A 647 8.74 12.38 -20.54
N ASN A 648 8.64 11.22 -19.90
CA ASN A 648 8.27 9.97 -20.59
C ASN A 648 6.77 9.76 -20.50
N PRO A 649 5.97 10.34 -21.42
CA PRO A 649 4.54 10.11 -21.40
C PRO A 649 4.28 8.62 -21.56
N LEU A 650 3.28 8.18 -20.87
CA LEU A 650 2.75 6.85 -20.96
C LEU A 650 2.37 6.59 -22.43
N GLN A 651 2.88 5.52 -23.01
CA GLN A 651 2.58 5.16 -24.40
C GLN A 651 1.81 3.86 -24.40
N TYR A 652 0.62 3.92 -24.99
CA TYR A 652 -0.12 2.70 -25.33
C TYR A 652 0.69 1.86 -26.33
N PRO A 653 0.59 0.52 -26.27
CA PRO A 653 1.12 -0.33 -27.29
C PRO A 653 0.54 0.07 -28.67
N PRO A 654 1.26 -0.13 -29.78
CA PRO A 654 0.70 0.10 -31.10
C PRO A 654 -0.61 -0.67 -31.29
N GLY A 655 -1.69 0.04 -31.63
CA GLY A 655 -3.02 -0.53 -31.78
C GLY A 655 -3.90 -0.49 -30.53
N TYR A 656 -3.37 0.01 -29.42
CA TYR A 656 -4.15 0.33 -28.23
C TYR A 656 -4.20 1.85 -28.09
N ASP A 657 -5.30 2.44 -28.46
CA ASP A 657 -5.63 3.83 -28.14
C ASP A 657 -6.68 3.88 -27.03
N ASP A 658 -6.83 5.04 -26.39
CA ASP A 658 -7.73 5.24 -25.28
C ASP A 658 -9.20 4.90 -25.61
N TYR A 659 -9.55 4.95 -26.91
CA TYR A 659 -10.86 4.59 -27.42
C TYR A 659 -11.10 3.08 -27.56
N SER A 660 -10.06 2.28 -27.76
CA SER A 660 -10.24 0.84 -27.99
C SER A 660 -10.60 0.07 -26.71
N PHE A 661 -10.23 0.59 -25.53
CA PHE A 661 -10.65 0.03 -24.24
C PHE A 661 -12.09 0.40 -23.89
N GLY A 662 -12.56 1.60 -24.30
CA GLY A 662 -13.96 2.04 -24.10
C GLY A 662 -14.95 1.53 -25.13
N SER A 663 -14.51 1.18 -26.37
CA SER A 663 -15.41 0.94 -27.49
C SER A 663 -15.47 -0.53 -27.97
N ARG A 664 -14.56 -1.40 -27.54
CA ARG A 664 -14.75 -2.84 -27.76
C ARG A 664 -15.79 -3.38 -26.82
N GLY A 665 -17.07 -2.90 -27.02
CA GLY A 665 -18.29 -3.55 -26.57
C GLY A 665 -18.22 -4.40 -25.31
N GLY A 666 -17.24 -4.13 -24.48
CA GLY A 666 -17.33 -4.46 -23.10
C GLY A 666 -18.56 -3.70 -22.66
N ARG A 667 -19.75 -4.28 -22.85
CA ARG A 667 -20.80 -4.05 -21.89
C ARG A 667 -20.03 -4.02 -20.59
N TYR A 668 -19.97 -2.82 -20.00
CA TYR A 668 -19.81 -2.78 -18.57
C TYR A 668 -20.81 -3.82 -18.06
N TYR A 669 -20.36 -5.02 -17.82
CA TYR A 669 -21.05 -5.91 -16.95
C TYR A 669 -20.93 -5.18 -15.64
N TYR A 670 -21.91 -4.33 -15.43
CA TYR A 670 -22.35 -4.00 -14.12
C TYR A 670 -22.60 -5.35 -13.44
N SER A 671 -21.55 -5.92 -12.85
CA SER A 671 -21.76 -6.92 -11.80
C SER A 671 -22.46 -6.12 -10.73
N GLY A 672 -23.79 -6.21 -10.77
CA GLY A 672 -24.67 -5.45 -9.90
C GLY A 672 -24.26 -5.67 -8.46
N TYR A 673 -24.48 -4.64 -7.71
CA TYR A 673 -24.33 -4.46 -6.26
C TYR A 673 -22.94 -3.92 -5.84
N GLY A 674 -22.84 -2.60 -5.74
CA GLY A 674 -22.02 -1.90 -4.77
C GLY A 674 -20.93 -0.95 -5.28
N ASP A 675 -20.41 -1.09 -6.51
CA ASP A 675 -19.22 -0.34 -6.98
C ASP A 675 -19.52 0.97 -7.74
N TYR A 676 -20.74 1.47 -7.66
CA TYR A 676 -21.21 2.54 -8.55
C TYR A 676 -20.59 3.91 -8.34
N ASN A 677 -19.83 4.13 -7.27
CA ASN A 677 -19.57 5.48 -6.80
C ASN A 677 -18.11 5.90 -6.68
N LEU A 678 -17.17 4.96 -6.87
CA LEU A 678 -15.75 5.30 -6.78
C LEU A 678 -15.18 5.60 -8.16
N PRO A 679 -14.43 6.70 -8.32
CA PRO A 679 -13.71 6.93 -9.56
C PRO A 679 -12.73 5.77 -9.80
N PRO A 680 -12.54 5.36 -11.07
CA PRO A 680 -11.58 4.30 -11.38
C PRO A 680 -10.18 4.71 -10.91
N PRO A 681 -9.34 3.75 -10.49
CA PRO A 681 -7.95 4.01 -10.15
C PRO A 681 -7.23 4.64 -11.34
N ASP A 682 -6.65 5.80 -11.11
CA ASP A 682 -5.82 6.51 -12.08
C ASP A 682 -4.52 6.92 -11.41
N VAL A 683 -3.40 6.63 -12.03
CA VAL A 683 -2.08 7.01 -11.55
C VAL A 683 -1.95 8.51 -11.38
N GLY A 684 -2.57 9.29 -12.26
CA GLY A 684 -2.62 10.75 -12.16
C GLY A 684 -3.37 11.26 -10.92
N THR A 685 -4.14 10.43 -10.24
CA THR A 685 -4.84 10.78 -9.00
C THR A 685 -4.10 10.35 -7.74
N SER A 686 -2.98 9.62 -7.87
CA SER A 686 -2.14 9.27 -6.72
C SER A 686 -1.66 10.54 -6.02
N ILE A 687 -1.96 10.65 -4.72
CA ILE A 687 -1.52 11.80 -3.92
C ILE A 687 0.00 11.87 -3.84
N LEU A 688 0.66 10.73 -3.90
CA LEU A 688 2.12 10.66 -3.85
C LEU A 688 2.74 11.18 -5.15
N GLU A 689 2.17 10.82 -6.30
CA GLU A 689 2.61 11.36 -7.59
C GLU A 689 2.27 12.85 -7.74
N THR A 690 1.10 13.29 -7.31
CA THR A 690 0.70 14.70 -7.41
C THR A 690 1.54 15.62 -6.54
N ARG A 691 2.07 15.16 -5.42
CA ARG A 691 3.02 15.92 -4.59
C ARG A 691 4.32 16.28 -5.33
N PHE A 692 4.70 15.50 -6.32
CA PHE A 692 5.92 15.70 -7.10
C PHE A 692 5.67 16.37 -8.46
N SER A 693 4.40 16.51 -8.85
CA SER A 693 4.02 17.18 -10.10
C SER A 693 3.80 18.68 -9.84
N PRO A 694 4.67 19.57 -10.27
CA PRO A 694 4.46 21.00 -10.14
C PRO A 694 3.37 21.44 -11.10
N GLY A 695 2.38 22.11 -10.61
CA GLY A 695 1.25 22.66 -11.38
C GLY A 695 -0.11 22.10 -11.02
N THR A 696 -0.20 21.06 -10.21
CA THR A 696 -1.46 20.64 -9.62
C THR A 696 -1.74 21.43 -8.34
N SER A 697 -2.92 22.03 -8.26
CA SER A 697 -3.38 22.87 -7.15
C SER A 697 -3.54 22.15 -5.79
N TYR A 698 -2.99 20.96 -5.66
CA TYR A 698 -2.94 20.19 -4.41
C TYR A 698 -1.72 20.52 -3.55
N HIS A 699 -1.21 21.75 -3.65
CA HIS A 699 -0.31 22.28 -2.64
C HIS A 699 -1.06 22.39 -1.32
N THR A 700 -1.13 21.29 -0.63
CA THR A 700 -1.61 21.21 0.75
C THR A 700 -0.52 21.67 1.71
N GLY A 701 -0.06 22.85 1.53
CA GLY A 701 0.88 23.49 2.42
C GLY A 701 1.36 24.79 1.81
N PRO A 702 1.63 25.82 2.62
CA PRO A 702 2.42 26.95 2.19
C PRO A 702 3.72 26.39 1.60
N ASP A 703 4.29 27.07 0.61
CA ASP A 703 5.64 26.78 0.14
C ASP A 703 6.50 26.49 1.36
N LEU A 704 6.67 25.20 1.66
CA LEU A 704 7.55 24.77 2.73
C LEU A 704 8.85 25.49 2.43
N GLU A 705 9.28 26.35 3.32
CA GLU A 705 10.58 26.98 3.19
C GLU A 705 11.56 25.85 2.93
N ARG A 706 11.98 25.73 1.68
CA ARG A 706 12.87 24.67 1.22
C ARG A 706 14.24 24.98 1.78
N LYS A 707 14.44 24.68 3.06
CA LYS A 707 15.71 24.83 3.76
C LYS A 707 16.27 23.44 4.02
N ARG A 708 17.54 23.26 3.73
CA ARG A 708 18.25 21.99 3.93
C ARG A 708 17.54 20.81 3.28
N THR A 709 17.06 21.01 2.06
CA THR A 709 16.41 19.97 1.27
C THR A 709 17.11 19.83 -0.09
N TYR A 710 16.90 18.67 -0.71
CA TYR A 710 17.31 18.46 -2.09
C TYR A 710 16.29 17.64 -2.86
N ILE A 711 16.29 17.80 -4.18
CA ILE A 711 15.56 16.95 -5.10
C ILE A 711 16.53 16.53 -6.21
N ALA A 712 16.58 15.24 -6.50
CA ALA A 712 17.42 14.68 -7.55
C ALA A 712 16.64 13.72 -8.45
N THR A 713 17.11 13.52 -9.67
CA THR A 713 16.58 12.49 -10.58
C THR A 713 17.68 11.52 -10.98
N THR A 714 17.32 10.25 -11.15
CA THR A 714 18.20 9.21 -11.66
C THR A 714 17.40 8.19 -12.50
N THR A 715 18.10 7.46 -13.38
CA THR A 715 17.52 6.40 -14.22
C THR A 715 17.84 4.99 -13.74
N ALA A 716 18.68 4.86 -12.72
CA ALA A 716 19.01 3.59 -12.10
C ALA A 716 18.46 3.54 -10.67
N ALA A 717 18.10 2.35 -10.19
CA ALA A 717 17.47 2.17 -8.89
C ALA A 717 18.38 2.64 -7.73
N PRO A 718 17.97 3.67 -6.96
CA PRO A 718 18.74 4.19 -5.84
C PRO A 718 18.41 3.43 -4.53
N GLY A 719 18.68 2.11 -4.47
CA GLY A 719 18.33 1.26 -3.33
C GLY A 719 16.85 0.82 -3.30
N VAL A 720 16.12 0.98 -4.39
CA VAL A 720 14.76 0.44 -4.55
C VAL A 720 14.87 -1.04 -4.95
N PRO A 721 14.25 -1.99 -4.23
CA PRO A 721 14.33 -3.41 -4.57
C PRO A 721 13.54 -3.70 -5.86
N LEU A 722 14.15 -4.46 -6.75
CA LEU A 722 13.58 -4.82 -8.05
C LEU A 722 13.25 -6.33 -8.16
N GLY A 723 13.33 -7.07 -7.08
CA GLY A 723 12.93 -8.47 -7.02
C GLY A 723 13.81 -9.47 -7.77
N LEU A 724 14.84 -9.04 -8.49
CA LEU A 724 15.81 -9.86 -9.21
C LEU A 724 17.17 -9.18 -9.23
N ASP A 725 18.25 -9.97 -9.13
CA ASP A 725 19.63 -9.47 -9.20
C ASP A 725 20.05 -9.14 -10.64
N GLU A 726 19.62 -9.96 -11.59
CA GLU A 726 19.92 -9.79 -13.01
C GLU A 726 18.68 -9.35 -13.78
N LEU A 727 18.57 -8.05 -14.04
CA LEU A 727 17.52 -7.47 -14.86
C LEU A 727 18.03 -6.25 -15.61
N ARG A 728 17.35 -5.91 -16.70
CA ARG A 728 17.66 -4.73 -17.49
C ARG A 728 16.62 -3.65 -17.24
N GLU A 729 17.06 -2.54 -16.64
CA GLU A 729 16.21 -1.35 -16.53
C GLU A 729 16.09 -0.63 -17.86
N GLU A 730 14.86 -0.33 -18.29
CA GLU A 730 14.59 0.41 -19.52
C GLU A 730 13.63 1.56 -19.25
N SER A 731 14.05 2.78 -19.56
CA SER A 731 13.23 4.00 -19.40
C SER A 731 12.71 4.20 -17.97
N SER A 732 13.49 3.78 -16.98
CA SER A 732 13.21 4.03 -15.57
C SER A 732 13.48 5.47 -15.19
N VAL A 733 12.70 5.99 -14.23
CA VAL A 733 12.88 7.33 -13.66
C VAL A 733 12.61 7.26 -12.17
N TYR A 734 13.54 7.75 -11.38
CA TYR A 734 13.43 7.90 -9.94
C TYR A 734 13.60 9.35 -9.55
N VAL A 735 12.71 9.83 -8.71
CA VAL A 735 12.81 11.15 -8.09
C VAL A 735 13.15 10.95 -6.62
N ILE A 736 14.26 11.49 -6.21
CA ILE A 736 14.76 11.46 -4.83
C ILE A 736 14.52 12.81 -4.21
N ARG A 737 13.81 12.87 -3.10
CA ARG A 737 13.69 14.06 -2.27
C ARG A 737 14.34 13.76 -0.92
N GLY A 738 15.16 14.68 -0.44
CA GLY A 738 15.87 14.47 0.81
C GLY A 738 15.98 15.72 1.68
N ARG A 739 16.10 15.47 2.99
CA ARG A 739 16.50 16.46 3.99
C ARG A 739 17.92 16.13 4.45
N TRP A 740 18.75 17.19 4.68
CA TRP A 740 20.15 17.06 5.04
C TRP A 740 20.59 17.96 6.19
#